data_b0a97fb5648dcadba541c690b8626dbb
#
_entry.id   b0a97fb5648dcadba541c690b8626dbb
#
_cell.length_a   1.000
_cell.length_b   1.000
_cell.length_c   1.000
_cell.angle_alpha   90.00
_cell.angle_beta   90.00
_cell.angle_gamma   90.00
#
_symmetry.space_group_name_H-M   'P 1'
#
loop_
_entity.id
_entity.type
_entity.pdbx_description
1 polymer ?
#
loop_
_entity_poly.entity_id
_entity_poly.type
_entity_poly.pdbx_seq_one_letter_code
_entity_poly.pdbx_strand_id
1 'polypeptide(L)'
;MPVVVEPPNGSVVTDVVGSAALPLPAEFLGGAALRDKVVTAAEAVRLIRDGDAVVVEGFVGQGFAEELTLALENRFLLTGTPRNLTAVFTVASGDRKGRGLDRLCHEGLLAKAIGGHWGLSPALGKMAVGNRIEAHNLPQGVVSQLFRDTAAGKPGLITRVGLGTFVDPRNGGGKINERTTEDRVELIMLNGQEYLFYKALPLDVAFLRGTTADPEGNITMEREALTLEARAAATAVHNAGGLVIVQVERIADSGSLSPRDVKIPGVLVDCVVVSQPEHHWQTFGTQYSPAFSGELRRVRSTIAPMALTERKVIARRAAMELRPDSVVNLGIGLPEGVANVAAEEHILDYLTLTAEPGPMGGMPTAGLDFGSAVNSQAIMDQPAQFDFYDGGGLDAAVLGMAQADRMGNVNVSRFGSRLAGSGGFINISQSAKKLIFVGTFVVPSRAHVADGRLVISDGIVSPKFLADVEQRTFSGEYAAAAGQPVLYITERCVLQLTPDGLELIEIAPWLDLDKDILAHIGFTPIIKGTPRLMDSRIFTAGLMGLKDDLLAMPLEARFAYDVARNMFFLNMEGMSLLTENDVEAIGTEVEKRLAAVGKKVQMVVNYDNFYLAPVLTDAYVTLVRRLAEHYYAGVTRYTTSSFMRLKLSEQLSQRGLAPHIYESRQEAMNWHEK
;
A
#
# COMPACT_ATOMS: atom_id res chain seq x y z
N MET A 1 15.08 -36.55 -8.31
CA MET A 1 16.16 -37.18 -9.08
C MET A 1 16.73 -36.09 -9.98
N PRO A 2 18.00 -35.71 -9.86
CA PRO A 2 18.58 -34.74 -10.75
C PRO A 2 18.85 -35.40 -12.11
N VAL A 3 18.40 -34.76 -13.17
CA VAL A 3 18.69 -35.14 -14.54
C VAL A 3 20.15 -34.71 -14.83
N VAL A 4 21.02 -35.69 -14.98
CA VAL A 4 22.38 -35.46 -15.48
C VAL A 4 22.27 -35.28 -16.99
N VAL A 5 22.62 -34.12 -17.50
CA VAL A 5 22.77 -33.85 -18.93
C VAL A 5 24.19 -34.24 -19.31
N GLU A 6 24.37 -35.32 -20.08
CA GLU A 6 25.66 -35.69 -20.65
C GLU A 6 26.09 -34.69 -21.74
N PRO A 7 27.39 -34.34 -21.82
CA PRO A 7 27.89 -33.49 -22.87
C PRO A 7 27.99 -34.24 -24.21
N PRO A 8 27.82 -33.58 -25.36
CA PRO A 8 27.62 -34.22 -26.66
C PRO A 8 28.88 -34.72 -27.36
N ASN A 9 29.98 -34.97 -26.72
CA ASN A 9 31.15 -35.65 -27.36
C ASN A 9 31.82 -36.54 -26.32
N GLY A 10 31.78 -37.84 -26.59
CA GLY A 10 32.29 -38.94 -25.77
C GLY A 10 33.78 -38.89 -25.44
N SER A 11 34.21 -37.91 -24.68
CA SER A 11 35.49 -37.96 -24.00
C SER A 11 35.21 -38.38 -22.54
N VAL A 12 35.45 -39.65 -22.30
CA VAL A 12 35.56 -40.22 -20.97
C VAL A 12 36.65 -39.44 -20.23
N VAL A 13 36.28 -38.63 -19.27
CA VAL A 13 37.24 -38.13 -18.28
C VAL A 13 37.51 -39.30 -17.34
N THR A 14 38.56 -40.06 -17.67
CA THR A 14 39.11 -41.06 -16.79
C THR A 14 39.77 -40.37 -15.61
N ASP A 15 39.28 -40.71 -14.44
CA ASP A 15 39.97 -40.74 -13.16
C ASP A 15 40.99 -39.64 -12.86
N VAL A 16 40.56 -38.59 -12.22
CA VAL A 16 41.40 -37.93 -11.22
C VAL A 16 41.18 -38.63 -9.88
N VAL A 17 41.57 -39.90 -9.80
CA VAL A 17 41.86 -40.55 -8.54
C VAL A 17 43.24 -40.09 -8.12
N GLY A 18 43.34 -39.36 -7.03
CA GLY A 18 44.56 -39.14 -6.28
C GLY A 18 45.32 -37.84 -6.53
N SER A 19 44.62 -36.71 -6.64
CA SER A 19 45.22 -35.49 -6.13
C SER A 19 44.97 -35.47 -4.63
N ALA A 20 45.99 -35.86 -3.86
CA ALA A 20 46.10 -35.38 -2.49
C ALA A 20 45.84 -33.90 -2.55
N ALA A 21 44.73 -33.43 -1.91
CA ALA A 21 44.42 -32.03 -1.83
C ALA A 21 45.69 -31.33 -1.40
N LEU A 22 46.29 -30.52 -2.25
CA LEU A 22 47.41 -29.68 -1.85
C LEU A 22 46.92 -28.96 -0.60
N PRO A 23 47.65 -29.05 0.55
CA PRO A 23 47.27 -28.32 1.73
C PRO A 23 47.15 -26.85 1.27
N LEU A 24 45.96 -26.28 1.40
CA LEU A 24 45.75 -24.86 1.16
C LEU A 24 46.81 -24.11 1.98
N PRO A 25 47.53 -23.14 1.40
CA PRO A 25 48.48 -22.33 2.16
C PRO A 25 47.83 -21.84 3.42
N ALA A 26 48.57 -21.79 4.52
CA ALA A 26 48.04 -21.33 5.85
C ALA A 26 47.32 -19.97 5.77
N GLU A 27 47.68 -19.15 4.77
CA GLU A 27 47.01 -17.91 4.38
C GLU A 27 45.57 -18.11 3.93
N PHE A 28 45.19 -19.26 3.36
CA PHE A 28 43.83 -19.59 3.00
C PHE A 28 43.01 -20.20 4.16
N LEU A 29 43.68 -20.82 5.13
CA LEU A 29 43.04 -21.32 6.34
C LEU A 29 42.74 -20.17 7.34
N GLY A 30 43.57 -19.10 7.34
CA GLY A 30 43.28 -17.85 8.03
C GLY A 30 42.08 -17.09 7.46
N GLY A 31 41.77 -17.28 6.20
CA GLY A 31 40.61 -16.64 5.52
C GLY A 31 39.25 -17.13 6.01
N ALA A 32 39.11 -18.34 6.52
CA ALA A 32 37.83 -18.81 7.06
C ALA A 32 37.50 -18.15 8.42
N ALA A 33 38.50 -17.96 9.29
CA ALA A 33 38.35 -17.24 10.57
C ALA A 33 38.12 -15.72 10.36
N LEU A 34 38.65 -15.15 9.25
CA LEU A 34 38.43 -13.75 8.85
C LEU A 34 37.06 -13.50 8.22
N ARG A 35 36.29 -14.55 7.95
CA ARG A 35 34.93 -14.43 7.35
C ARG A 35 33.82 -14.43 8.38
N ASP A 36 34.11 -14.78 9.63
CA ASP A 36 33.12 -14.74 10.70
C ASP A 36 32.81 -13.29 11.06
N LYS A 37 31.58 -12.88 10.78
CA LYS A 37 31.09 -11.52 10.99
C LYS A 37 30.25 -11.39 12.26
N VAL A 38 30.11 -12.47 13.02
CA VAL A 38 29.31 -12.49 14.26
C VAL A 38 30.07 -11.77 15.38
N VAL A 39 29.44 -10.70 15.87
CA VAL A 39 29.99 -9.86 16.94
C VAL A 39 28.88 -9.51 17.94
N THR A 40 29.25 -8.97 19.10
CA THR A 40 28.29 -8.43 20.05
C THR A 40 27.75 -7.06 19.56
N ALA A 41 26.55 -6.68 20.01
CA ALA A 41 25.99 -5.36 19.71
C ALA A 41 26.92 -4.23 20.18
N ALA A 42 27.53 -4.39 21.36
CA ALA A 42 28.49 -3.42 21.92
C ALA A 42 29.73 -3.26 21.03
N GLU A 43 30.26 -4.32 20.43
CA GLU A 43 31.40 -4.27 19.50
C GLU A 43 31.00 -3.60 18.20
N ALA A 44 29.86 -4.00 17.62
CA ALA A 44 29.36 -3.43 16.35
C ALA A 44 29.18 -1.92 16.43
N VAL A 45 28.50 -1.42 17.48
CA VAL A 45 28.22 0.02 17.58
C VAL A 45 29.48 0.86 17.87
N ARG A 46 30.63 0.28 18.30
CA ARG A 46 31.90 1.02 18.43
C ARG A 46 32.44 1.54 17.10
N LEU A 47 32.07 0.92 16.00
CA LEU A 47 32.51 1.30 14.66
C LEU A 47 31.86 2.60 14.17
N ILE A 48 30.75 3.04 14.78
CA ILE A 48 30.01 4.25 14.42
C ILE A 48 30.79 5.48 14.89
N ARG A 49 30.90 6.48 14.00
CA ARG A 49 31.71 7.68 14.19
C ARG A 49 30.81 8.91 14.40
N ASP A 50 31.40 9.96 14.94
CA ASP A 50 30.73 11.26 15.01
C ASP A 50 30.36 11.75 13.61
N GLY A 51 29.12 12.22 13.44
CA GLY A 51 28.62 12.74 12.18
C GLY A 51 28.04 11.71 11.21
N ASP A 52 28.21 10.40 11.47
CA ASP A 52 27.71 9.36 10.57
C ASP A 52 26.19 9.48 10.34
N ALA A 53 25.77 9.19 9.11
CA ALA A 53 24.36 9.04 8.73
C ALA A 53 23.94 7.57 8.90
N VAL A 54 23.07 7.34 9.86
CA VAL A 54 22.60 6.00 10.25
C VAL A 54 21.21 5.74 9.67
N VAL A 55 21.11 4.75 8.80
CA VAL A 55 19.82 4.20 8.38
C VAL A 55 19.28 3.37 9.52
N VAL A 56 18.09 3.69 10.01
CA VAL A 56 17.39 2.91 11.02
C VAL A 56 16.12 2.36 10.38
N GLU A 57 16.21 1.14 9.88
CA GLU A 57 15.10 0.45 9.25
C GLU A 57 14.00 0.12 10.27
N GLY A 58 12.77 0.06 9.79
CA GLY A 58 11.63 -0.41 10.57
C GLY A 58 10.31 0.23 10.15
N PHE A 59 9.23 -0.51 10.42
CA PHE A 59 7.86 -0.04 10.21
C PHE A 59 7.03 -0.33 11.47
N VAL A 60 6.64 0.68 12.22
CA VAL A 60 6.05 0.61 13.57
C VAL A 60 7.05 -0.03 14.56
N GLY A 61 7.19 -1.34 14.55
CA GLY A 61 8.19 -2.11 15.29
C GLY A 61 8.67 -3.34 14.52
N GLN A 62 8.21 -3.51 13.31
CA GLN A 62 8.57 -4.60 12.42
C GLN A 62 9.88 -4.27 11.70
N GLY A 63 10.77 -5.25 11.56
CA GLY A 63 12.07 -5.04 10.95
C GLY A 63 13.02 -4.13 11.75
N PHE A 64 12.63 -3.66 12.92
CA PHE A 64 13.42 -2.72 13.73
C PHE A 64 14.48 -3.43 14.56
N ALA A 65 15.73 -2.96 14.47
CA ALA A 65 16.89 -3.51 15.19
C ALA A 65 17.03 -2.90 16.60
N GLU A 66 16.16 -3.31 17.54
CA GLU A 66 16.08 -2.74 18.89
C GLU A 66 17.37 -2.97 19.71
N GLU A 67 18.04 -4.14 19.59
CA GLU A 67 19.31 -4.44 20.27
C GLU A 67 20.41 -3.46 19.86
N LEU A 68 20.53 -3.19 18.55
CA LEU A 68 21.55 -2.27 18.03
C LEU A 68 21.28 -0.83 18.50
N THR A 69 20.02 -0.43 18.49
CA THR A 69 19.63 0.93 18.91
C THR A 69 19.86 1.13 20.40
N LEU A 70 19.54 0.11 21.23
CA LEU A 70 19.83 0.10 22.65
C LEU A 70 21.34 0.14 22.95
N ALA A 71 22.14 -0.64 22.21
CA ALA A 71 23.59 -0.65 22.36
C ALA A 71 24.21 0.72 22.01
N LEU A 72 23.71 1.39 20.98
CA LEU A 72 24.15 2.73 20.59
C LEU A 72 23.75 3.78 21.66
N GLU A 73 22.53 3.72 22.17
CA GLU A 73 22.08 4.54 23.30
C GLU A 73 23.00 4.38 24.51
N ASN A 74 23.24 3.13 24.94
CA ASN A 74 24.09 2.81 26.08
C ASN A 74 25.53 3.33 25.89
N ARG A 75 26.12 3.14 24.71
CA ARG A 75 27.42 3.68 24.37
C ARG A 75 27.45 5.20 24.54
N PHE A 76 26.48 5.91 23.99
CA PHE A 76 26.41 7.37 24.10
C PHE A 76 26.24 7.84 25.54
N LEU A 77 25.38 7.21 26.33
CA LEU A 77 25.15 7.57 27.73
C LEU A 77 26.41 7.34 28.61
N LEU A 78 27.19 6.31 28.29
CA LEU A 78 28.42 5.97 29.04
C LEU A 78 29.62 6.82 28.62
N THR A 79 29.76 7.14 27.33
CA THR A 79 30.99 7.73 26.77
C THR A 79 30.82 9.15 26.22
N GLY A 80 29.60 9.59 26.02
CA GLY A 80 29.28 10.84 25.33
C GLY A 80 29.55 10.82 23.80
N THR A 81 29.82 9.63 23.23
CA THR A 81 30.06 9.42 21.78
C THR A 81 29.29 8.21 21.26
N PRO A 82 28.94 8.15 19.95
CA PRO A 82 29.19 9.16 18.91
C PRO A 82 28.30 10.39 19.06
N ARG A 83 28.63 11.46 18.34
CA ARG A 83 27.91 12.73 18.36
C ARG A 83 27.46 13.15 16.95
N ASN A 84 26.41 13.99 16.93
CA ASN A 84 25.95 14.67 15.71
C ASN A 84 25.53 13.72 14.59
N LEU A 85 24.96 12.58 14.91
CA LEU A 85 24.48 11.63 13.92
C LEU A 85 23.32 12.19 13.11
N THR A 86 23.17 11.69 11.88
CA THR A 86 21.98 11.87 11.06
C THR A 86 21.14 10.58 11.07
N ALA A 87 19.92 10.62 11.56
CA ALA A 87 18.99 9.49 11.45
C ALA A 87 18.25 9.53 10.10
N VAL A 88 18.28 8.43 9.35
CA VAL A 88 17.56 8.26 8.07
C VAL A 88 16.60 7.08 8.24
N PHE A 89 15.30 7.29 7.96
CA PHE A 89 14.26 6.28 8.16
C PHE A 89 13.06 6.50 7.23
N THR A 90 12.38 5.46 6.85
CA THR A 90 11.08 5.53 6.16
C THR A 90 9.96 5.82 7.15
N VAL A 91 9.96 5.12 8.28
CA VAL A 91 9.05 5.32 9.42
C VAL A 91 9.86 5.40 10.70
N ALA A 92 9.63 6.45 11.51
CA ALA A 92 10.19 6.51 12.86
C ALA A 92 9.54 5.44 13.72
N SER A 93 10.15 4.26 13.75
CA SER A 93 9.68 3.13 14.54
C SER A 93 9.62 3.47 16.02
N GLY A 94 8.55 3.06 16.70
CA GLY A 94 8.38 3.35 18.12
C GLY A 94 7.01 2.89 18.65
N ASP A 95 6.92 2.79 19.97
CA ASP A 95 5.69 2.44 20.69
C ASP A 95 5.08 3.64 21.44
N ARG A 96 5.63 4.83 21.24
CA ARG A 96 5.32 6.07 21.99
C ARG A 96 5.61 5.99 23.50
N LYS A 97 6.38 5.00 23.93
CA LYS A 97 6.72 4.75 25.34
C LYS A 97 8.24 4.63 25.58
N GLY A 98 9.04 5.00 24.56
CA GLY A 98 10.50 5.05 24.67
C GLY A 98 11.25 3.93 23.96
N ARG A 99 10.56 2.94 23.35
CA ARG A 99 11.21 1.99 22.44
C ARG A 99 11.36 2.60 21.04
N GLY A 100 12.22 2.02 20.25
CA GLY A 100 12.44 2.46 18.88
C GLY A 100 13.35 3.66 18.77
N LEU A 101 13.10 4.56 17.82
CA LEU A 101 13.92 5.73 17.56
C LEU A 101 13.97 6.75 18.71
N ASP A 102 13.02 6.72 19.65
CA ASP A 102 13.07 7.55 20.85
C ASP A 102 14.34 7.33 21.67
N ARG A 103 14.98 6.13 21.60
CA ARG A 103 16.27 5.81 22.23
C ARG A 103 17.42 6.69 21.73
N LEU A 104 17.36 7.16 20.51
CA LEU A 104 18.42 8.01 19.94
C LEU A 104 18.18 9.51 20.20
N CYS A 105 17.09 9.88 20.86
CA CYS A 105 16.68 11.27 21.06
C CYS A 105 17.38 11.95 22.27
N HIS A 106 18.70 11.79 22.34
CA HIS A 106 19.54 12.47 23.35
C HIS A 106 20.21 13.70 22.75
N GLU A 107 20.35 14.75 23.57
CA GLU A 107 21.03 15.98 23.16
C GLU A 107 22.51 15.70 22.87
N GLY A 108 22.94 16.09 21.67
CA GLY A 108 24.31 15.85 21.19
C GLY A 108 24.51 14.52 20.48
N LEU A 109 23.60 13.53 20.60
CA LEU A 109 23.65 12.30 19.81
C LEU A 109 23.16 12.54 18.39
N LEU A 110 21.95 13.11 18.21
CA LEU A 110 21.41 13.47 16.90
C LEU A 110 21.59 14.95 16.60
N ALA A 111 22.03 15.28 15.36
CA ALA A 111 22.05 16.61 14.79
C ALA A 111 21.03 16.77 13.66
N LYS A 112 20.65 15.68 12.99
CA LYS A 112 19.76 15.72 11.82
C LYS A 112 18.88 14.46 11.75
N ALA A 113 17.68 14.62 11.17
CA ALA A 113 16.79 13.52 10.88
C ALA A 113 16.09 13.72 9.52
N ILE A 114 16.02 12.64 8.71
CA ILE A 114 15.37 12.61 7.41
C ILE A 114 14.42 11.41 7.40
N GLY A 115 13.11 11.66 7.27
CA GLY A 115 12.18 10.53 7.31
C GLY A 115 10.75 10.85 6.89
N GLY A 116 9.96 9.79 6.72
CA GLY A 116 8.59 9.86 6.23
C GLY A 116 7.55 10.04 7.34
N HIS A 117 7.39 9.04 8.20
CA HIS A 117 6.44 9.09 9.31
C HIS A 117 7.17 9.35 10.64
N TRP A 118 6.59 10.23 11.50
CA TRP A 118 7.22 10.71 12.73
C TRP A 118 6.41 10.41 14.01
N GLY A 119 5.13 10.11 13.85
CA GLY A 119 4.15 10.08 14.94
C GLY A 119 4.32 8.98 15.98
N LEU A 120 5.19 7.98 15.74
CA LEU A 120 5.46 6.88 16.68
C LEU A 120 6.67 7.14 17.57
N SER A 121 7.49 8.13 17.23
CA SER A 121 8.64 8.59 18.02
C SER A 121 8.43 10.05 18.48
N PRO A 122 7.65 10.28 19.55
CA PRO A 122 7.28 11.63 19.98
C PRO A 122 8.48 12.44 20.50
N ALA A 123 9.54 11.80 21.00
CA ALA A 123 10.75 12.51 21.43
C ALA A 123 11.49 13.09 20.22
N LEU A 124 11.62 12.33 19.13
CA LEU A 124 12.19 12.80 17.87
C LEU A 124 11.37 13.97 17.27
N GLY A 125 10.04 13.82 17.24
CA GLY A 125 9.14 14.88 16.80
C GLY A 125 9.31 16.18 17.60
N LYS A 126 9.47 16.11 18.93
CA LYS A 126 9.72 17.26 19.79
C LYS A 126 11.09 17.92 19.51
N MET A 127 12.13 17.14 19.24
CA MET A 127 13.44 17.67 18.86
C MET A 127 13.36 18.45 17.52
N ALA A 128 12.67 17.87 16.53
CA ALA A 128 12.49 18.48 15.22
C ALA A 128 11.67 19.77 15.30
N VAL A 129 10.46 19.74 15.87
CA VAL A 129 9.59 20.93 15.99
C VAL A 129 10.20 21.98 16.92
N GLY A 130 10.91 21.54 17.96
CA GLY A 130 11.62 22.41 18.90
C GLY A 130 12.91 23.03 18.37
N ASN A 131 13.21 22.90 17.07
CA ASN A 131 14.38 23.47 16.40
C ASN A 131 15.74 23.03 17.00
N ARG A 132 15.79 21.82 17.60
CA ARG A 132 17.01 21.26 18.21
C ARG A 132 17.90 20.54 17.20
N ILE A 133 17.30 19.95 16.17
CA ILE A 133 17.97 19.23 15.10
C ILE A 133 17.49 19.74 13.75
N GLU A 134 18.28 19.58 12.69
CA GLU A 134 17.78 19.71 11.32
C GLU A 134 16.83 18.56 11.02
N ALA A 135 15.72 18.83 10.33
CA ALA A 135 14.72 17.81 10.10
C ALA A 135 13.97 17.98 8.77
N HIS A 136 13.89 16.89 7.98
CA HIS A 136 13.14 16.82 6.75
C HIS A 136 12.06 15.74 6.84
N ASN A 137 10.82 16.12 6.52
CA ASN A 137 9.74 15.15 6.29
C ASN A 137 9.54 14.97 4.78
N LEU A 138 9.88 13.78 4.28
CA LEU A 138 9.72 13.38 2.88
C LEU A 138 8.67 12.26 2.78
N PRO A 139 8.04 12.03 1.61
CA PRO A 139 7.12 10.92 1.46
C PRO A 139 7.82 9.57 1.71
N GLN A 140 7.19 8.66 2.44
CA GLN A 140 7.78 7.38 2.82
C GLN A 140 8.23 6.55 1.61
N GLY A 141 7.38 6.48 0.57
CA GLY A 141 7.73 5.76 -0.65
C GLY A 141 8.93 6.36 -1.36
N VAL A 142 9.04 7.69 -1.37
CA VAL A 142 10.21 8.39 -1.91
C VAL A 142 11.48 8.02 -1.15
N VAL A 143 11.46 8.02 0.20
CA VAL A 143 12.63 7.62 1.01
C VAL A 143 12.99 6.15 0.73
N SER A 144 11.99 5.27 0.67
CA SER A 144 12.18 3.85 0.36
C SER A 144 12.81 3.62 -1.02
N GLN A 145 12.31 4.32 -2.04
CA GLN A 145 12.85 4.27 -3.40
C GLN A 145 14.25 4.88 -3.51
N LEU A 146 14.53 5.95 -2.74
CA LEU A 146 15.85 6.58 -2.71
C LEU A 146 16.96 5.63 -2.24
N PHE A 147 16.70 4.68 -1.35
CA PHE A 147 17.70 3.65 -1.02
C PHE A 147 18.10 2.85 -2.26
N ARG A 148 17.13 2.41 -3.07
CA ARG A 148 17.39 1.68 -4.31
C ARG A 148 18.15 2.55 -5.33
N ASP A 149 17.75 3.82 -5.47
CA ASP A 149 18.37 4.73 -6.43
C ASP A 149 19.78 5.14 -5.99
N THR A 150 20.00 5.37 -4.69
CA THR A 150 21.34 5.60 -4.10
C THR A 150 22.23 4.36 -4.28
N ALA A 151 21.69 3.14 -4.06
CA ALA A 151 22.42 1.90 -4.30
C ALA A 151 22.92 1.77 -5.75
N ALA A 152 22.16 2.29 -6.71
CA ALA A 152 22.51 2.31 -8.13
C ALA A 152 23.42 3.49 -8.54
N GLY A 153 23.90 4.31 -7.58
CA GLY A 153 24.76 5.47 -7.85
C GLY A 153 24.04 6.62 -8.55
N LYS A 154 22.70 6.66 -8.51
CA LYS A 154 21.91 7.76 -9.09
C LYS A 154 21.97 8.99 -8.18
N PRO A 155 21.89 10.21 -8.74
CA PRO A 155 21.93 11.45 -7.97
C PRO A 155 20.67 11.67 -7.09
N GLY A 156 19.61 10.89 -7.30
CA GLY A 156 18.34 10.97 -6.61
C GLY A 156 17.19 10.40 -7.41
N LEU A 157 15.98 10.63 -6.93
CA LEU A 157 14.72 10.17 -7.51
C LEU A 157 13.97 11.32 -8.19
N ILE A 158 13.50 11.10 -9.41
CA ILE A 158 12.64 12.02 -10.14
C ILE A 158 11.22 11.43 -10.15
N THR A 159 10.25 12.16 -9.61
CA THR A 159 8.85 11.72 -9.50
C THR A 159 7.88 12.90 -9.45
N ARG A 160 6.58 12.65 -9.69
CA ARG A 160 5.52 13.63 -9.44
C ARG A 160 4.98 13.57 -8.00
N VAL A 161 5.35 12.56 -7.25
CA VAL A 161 4.91 12.38 -5.86
C VAL A 161 5.36 13.58 -5.03
N GLY A 162 4.40 14.25 -4.42
CA GLY A 162 4.61 15.43 -3.60
C GLY A 162 4.30 16.77 -4.26
N LEU A 163 4.09 16.84 -5.58
CA LEU A 163 3.69 18.09 -6.25
C LEU A 163 2.44 18.70 -5.59
N GLY A 164 2.50 19.99 -5.31
CA GLY A 164 1.44 20.76 -4.67
C GLY A 164 1.28 20.54 -3.15
N THR A 165 1.99 19.58 -2.55
CA THR A 165 1.98 19.32 -1.11
C THR A 165 3.06 20.14 -0.38
N PHE A 166 3.22 19.95 0.94
CA PHE A 166 4.25 20.63 1.73
C PHE A 166 5.70 20.23 1.37
N VAL A 167 5.89 19.12 0.67
CA VAL A 167 7.22 18.70 0.20
C VAL A 167 7.62 19.37 -1.13
N ASP A 168 6.66 19.96 -1.85
CA ASP A 168 6.95 20.80 -3.00
C ASP A 168 7.81 21.99 -2.55
N PRO A 169 8.94 22.31 -3.23
CA PRO A 169 9.79 23.44 -2.88
C PRO A 169 9.04 24.77 -2.74
N ARG A 170 7.98 24.96 -3.52
CA ARG A 170 7.10 26.15 -3.44
C ARG A 170 6.34 26.26 -2.11
N ASN A 171 6.20 25.14 -1.39
CA ASN A 171 5.45 25.02 -0.13
C ASN A 171 6.33 24.60 1.06
N GLY A 172 7.67 24.71 0.94
CA GLY A 172 8.60 24.45 2.03
C GLY A 172 9.59 23.32 1.82
N GLY A 173 9.45 22.49 0.76
CA GLY A 173 10.44 21.46 0.39
C GLY A 173 10.65 20.38 1.45
N GLY A 174 9.63 20.10 2.27
CA GLY A 174 9.69 19.08 3.34
C GLY A 174 10.49 19.49 4.59
N LYS A 175 10.97 20.73 4.68
CA LYS A 175 11.66 21.24 5.88
C LYS A 175 10.68 21.38 7.04
N ILE A 176 11.07 20.87 8.22
CA ILE A 176 10.19 20.89 9.40
C ILE A 176 10.34 22.17 10.21
N ASN A 177 11.54 22.76 10.21
CA ASN A 177 11.88 23.89 11.06
C ASN A 177 12.87 24.85 10.37
N GLU A 178 13.11 26.02 11.00
CA GLU A 178 14.00 27.09 10.48
C GLU A 178 15.49 26.72 10.49
N ARG A 179 15.91 25.81 11.39
CA ARG A 179 17.29 25.31 11.45
C ARG A 179 17.65 24.52 10.18
N THR A 180 16.65 23.92 9.52
CA THR A 180 16.82 23.11 8.33
C THR A 180 16.95 24.00 7.11
N THR A 181 18.17 24.29 6.67
CA THR A 181 18.46 25.17 5.53
C THR A 181 18.70 24.41 4.22
N GLU A 182 19.16 23.17 4.28
CA GLU A 182 19.46 22.34 3.11
C GLU A 182 18.21 22.06 2.28
N ASP A 183 18.31 22.26 0.95
CA ASP A 183 17.28 21.88 -0.01
C ASP A 183 17.51 20.46 -0.50
N ARG A 184 16.62 19.55 -0.09
CA ARG A 184 16.64 18.14 -0.53
C ARG A 184 15.69 17.83 -1.66
N VAL A 185 14.79 18.76 -1.98
CA VAL A 185 13.79 18.63 -3.04
C VAL A 185 13.92 19.80 -3.98
N GLU A 186 13.96 19.54 -5.27
CA GLU A 186 14.00 20.55 -6.33
C GLU A 186 12.83 20.37 -7.30
N LEU A 187 12.25 21.45 -7.77
CA LEU A 187 11.27 21.44 -8.86
C LEU A 187 12.01 21.45 -10.19
N ILE A 188 11.74 20.48 -11.04
CA ILE A 188 12.38 20.37 -12.36
C ILE A 188 11.36 20.23 -13.47
N MET A 189 11.73 20.68 -14.68
CA MET A 189 10.90 20.54 -15.87
C MET A 189 11.49 19.49 -16.80
N LEU A 190 10.72 18.44 -17.10
CA LEU A 190 11.08 17.42 -18.08
C LEU A 190 9.95 17.28 -19.12
N ASN A 191 10.29 17.42 -20.39
CA ASN A 191 9.33 17.32 -21.50
C ASN A 191 8.08 18.20 -21.30
N GLY A 192 8.26 19.42 -20.76
CA GLY A 192 7.17 20.36 -20.51
C GLY A 192 6.27 20.04 -19.32
N GLN A 193 6.65 19.07 -18.47
CA GLN A 193 5.92 18.66 -17.28
C GLN A 193 6.75 18.88 -16.01
N GLU A 194 6.08 19.25 -14.92
CA GLU A 194 6.70 19.42 -13.61
C GLU A 194 6.98 18.06 -12.95
N TYR A 195 8.16 17.96 -12.34
CA TYR A 195 8.57 16.85 -11.47
C TYR A 195 9.32 17.39 -10.26
N LEU A 196 9.34 16.61 -9.19
CA LEU A 196 10.21 16.81 -8.06
C LEU A 196 11.44 15.91 -8.21
N PHE A 197 12.61 16.49 -7.96
CA PHE A 197 13.87 15.79 -7.84
C PHE A 197 14.27 15.72 -6.37
N TYR A 198 14.23 14.53 -5.79
CA TYR A 198 14.66 14.24 -4.44
C TYR A 198 16.11 13.78 -4.46
N LYS A 199 17.01 14.51 -3.78
CA LYS A 199 18.45 14.21 -3.76
C LYS A 199 18.75 12.92 -3.04
N ALA A 200 19.77 12.18 -3.51
CA ALA A 200 20.26 10.96 -2.88
C ALA A 200 20.56 11.16 -1.39
N LEU A 201 20.36 10.10 -0.60
CA LEU A 201 20.53 10.14 0.85
C LEU A 201 22.02 10.05 1.24
N PRO A 202 22.44 10.76 2.31
CA PRO A 202 23.73 10.50 2.94
C PRO A 202 23.62 9.15 3.70
N LEU A 203 24.59 8.25 3.54
CA LEU A 203 24.51 6.91 4.13
C LEU A 203 25.89 6.43 4.53
N ASP A 204 26.12 6.26 5.84
CA ASP A 204 27.38 5.78 6.40
C ASP A 204 27.19 4.45 7.15
N VAL A 205 26.05 4.24 7.81
CA VAL A 205 25.76 3.05 8.62
C VAL A 205 24.33 2.59 8.35
N ALA A 206 24.10 1.26 8.31
CA ALA A 206 22.77 0.67 8.30
C ALA A 206 22.56 -0.22 9.52
N PHE A 207 21.45 0.01 10.25
CA PHE A 207 20.88 -0.90 11.24
C PHE A 207 19.73 -1.63 10.59
N LEU A 208 19.94 -2.91 10.28
CA LEU A 208 18.99 -3.78 9.61
C LEU A 208 18.65 -4.98 10.48
N ARG A 209 17.57 -5.68 10.13
CA ARG A 209 17.13 -6.85 10.86
C ARG A 209 16.81 -8.00 9.90
N GLY A 210 17.06 -9.24 10.39
CA GLY A 210 16.67 -10.48 9.72
C GLY A 210 16.39 -11.58 10.75
N THR A 211 16.07 -12.78 10.29
CA THR A 211 15.75 -13.92 11.16
C THR A 211 16.99 -14.77 11.42
N THR A 212 17.60 -15.30 10.36
CA THR A 212 18.73 -16.23 10.46
C THR A 212 19.90 -15.69 9.64
N ALA A 213 21.10 -15.75 10.21
CA ALA A 213 22.35 -15.48 9.49
C ALA A 213 23.23 -16.72 9.45
N ASP A 214 24.14 -16.80 8.47
CA ASP A 214 25.32 -17.65 8.58
C ASP A 214 26.56 -16.81 9.00
N PRO A 215 27.69 -17.44 9.39
CA PRO A 215 28.89 -16.69 9.81
C PRO A 215 29.43 -15.74 8.72
N GLU A 216 29.20 -16.01 7.44
CA GLU A 216 29.60 -15.15 6.34
C GLU A 216 28.68 -13.93 6.16
N GLY A 217 27.57 -13.85 6.91
CA GLY A 217 26.66 -12.73 6.91
C GLY A 217 25.54 -12.81 5.85
N ASN A 218 25.25 -13.99 5.31
CA ASN A 218 24.04 -14.18 4.49
C ASN A 218 22.83 -14.21 5.44
N ILE A 219 21.81 -13.39 5.13
CA ILE A 219 20.65 -13.17 5.99
C ILE A 219 19.37 -13.63 5.34
N THR A 220 18.56 -14.39 6.06
CA THR A 220 17.18 -14.74 5.70
C THR A 220 16.18 -14.02 6.59
N MET A 221 14.91 -13.95 6.17
CA MET A 221 13.83 -13.21 6.86
C MET A 221 12.56 -14.06 7.00
N GLU A 222 12.69 -15.36 7.15
CA GLU A 222 11.59 -16.32 7.15
C GLU A 222 10.57 -16.12 8.27
N ARG A 223 10.97 -15.50 9.38
CA ARG A 223 10.08 -15.20 10.51
C ARG A 223 9.74 -13.71 10.64
N GLU A 224 10.31 -12.87 9.80
CA GLU A 224 9.93 -11.47 9.78
C GLU A 224 8.54 -11.29 9.19
N ALA A 225 7.78 -10.33 9.72
CA ALA A 225 6.47 -9.98 9.17
C ALA A 225 6.59 -9.18 7.87
N LEU A 226 7.71 -8.49 7.66
CA LEU A 226 8.00 -7.62 6.53
C LEU A 226 9.47 -7.75 6.13
N THR A 227 9.78 -7.50 4.85
CA THR A 227 11.15 -7.41 4.34
C THR A 227 11.62 -5.97 4.16
N LEU A 228 10.71 -5.02 4.21
CA LEU A 228 10.95 -3.58 4.11
C LEU A 228 11.88 -3.20 2.96
N GLU A 229 12.82 -2.28 3.20
CA GLU A 229 13.87 -1.88 2.26
C GLU A 229 15.24 -2.51 2.54
N ALA A 230 15.31 -3.55 3.40
CA ALA A 230 16.55 -4.12 3.93
C ALA A 230 17.65 -4.33 2.89
N ARG A 231 17.34 -5.01 1.78
CA ARG A 231 18.32 -5.26 0.71
C ARG A 231 18.75 -3.96 0.01
N ALA A 232 17.82 -3.05 -0.25
CA ALA A 232 18.13 -1.78 -0.92
C ALA A 232 19.01 -0.90 -0.02
N ALA A 233 18.69 -0.81 1.28
CA ALA A 233 19.47 -0.07 2.27
C ALA A 233 20.86 -0.68 2.48
N ALA A 234 20.97 -2.02 2.62
CA ALA A 234 22.26 -2.70 2.70
C ALA A 234 23.14 -2.40 1.49
N THR A 235 22.55 -2.50 0.28
CA THR A 235 23.30 -2.24 -0.96
C THR A 235 23.74 -0.77 -1.05
N ALA A 236 22.88 0.15 -0.67
CA ALA A 236 23.17 1.58 -0.74
C ALA A 236 24.31 1.98 0.20
N VAL A 237 24.25 1.51 1.47
CA VAL A 237 25.29 1.79 2.46
C VAL A 237 26.62 1.11 2.09
N HIS A 238 26.59 -0.15 1.68
CA HIS A 238 27.78 -0.87 1.23
C HIS A 238 28.46 -0.16 0.03
N ASN A 239 27.68 0.23 -0.98
CA ASN A 239 28.23 0.89 -2.17
C ASN A 239 28.74 2.31 -1.88
N ALA A 240 28.25 2.97 -0.83
CA ALA A 240 28.79 4.23 -0.31
C ALA A 240 30.10 4.04 0.50
N GLY A 241 30.55 2.80 0.73
CA GLY A 241 31.69 2.48 1.58
C GLY A 241 31.38 2.56 3.07
N GLY A 242 30.10 2.48 3.43
CA GLY A 242 29.60 2.50 4.80
C GLY A 242 29.55 1.12 5.46
N LEU A 243 29.01 1.07 6.67
CA LEU A 243 28.98 -0.09 7.56
C LEU A 243 27.56 -0.69 7.63
N VAL A 244 27.38 -1.95 7.27
CA VAL A 244 26.12 -2.67 7.35
C VAL A 244 26.11 -3.62 8.55
N ILE A 245 25.27 -3.34 9.52
CA ILE A 245 25.11 -4.13 10.76
C ILE A 245 23.71 -4.74 10.75
N VAL A 246 23.63 -6.07 10.86
CA VAL A 246 22.36 -6.80 10.84
C VAL A 246 22.14 -7.52 12.16
N GLN A 247 21.00 -7.23 12.80
CA GLN A 247 20.50 -7.95 13.97
C GLN A 247 19.72 -9.17 13.53
N VAL A 248 19.97 -10.35 14.12
CA VAL A 248 19.28 -11.60 13.80
C VAL A 248 18.84 -12.35 15.06
N GLU A 249 17.90 -13.29 14.91
CA GLU A 249 17.44 -14.17 15.98
C GLU A 249 18.45 -15.29 16.27
N ARG A 250 19.11 -15.81 15.21
CA ARG A 250 19.97 -17.01 15.31
C ARG A 250 21.01 -17.10 14.19
N ILE A 251 22.00 -17.96 14.42
CA ILE A 251 23.04 -18.31 13.44
C ILE A 251 22.81 -19.75 12.95
N ALA A 252 22.90 -19.95 11.66
CA ALA A 252 22.95 -21.26 11.00
C ALA A 252 24.38 -21.62 10.61
N ASP A 253 24.61 -22.88 10.23
CA ASP A 253 25.90 -23.31 9.74
C ASP A 253 26.23 -22.64 8.38
N SER A 254 27.53 -22.41 8.15
CA SER A 254 28.04 -21.86 6.89
C SER A 254 27.55 -22.65 5.68
N GLY A 255 27.00 -21.94 4.69
CA GLY A 255 26.51 -22.52 3.45
C GLY A 255 25.22 -23.35 3.57
N SER A 256 24.56 -23.35 4.73
CA SER A 256 23.30 -24.11 4.93
C SER A 256 22.04 -23.37 4.48
N LEU A 257 22.12 -22.05 4.28
CA LEU A 257 20.97 -21.23 3.89
C LEU A 257 20.63 -21.42 2.41
N SER A 258 19.34 -21.52 2.11
CA SER A 258 18.87 -21.57 0.73
C SER A 258 19.19 -20.24 0.00
N PRO A 259 19.87 -20.25 -1.15
CA PRO A 259 20.24 -19.01 -1.84
C PRO A 259 19.05 -18.19 -2.34
N ARG A 260 17.87 -18.80 -2.47
CA ARG A 260 16.62 -18.09 -2.82
C ARG A 260 16.00 -17.37 -1.64
N ASP A 261 16.27 -17.84 -0.42
CA ASP A 261 15.73 -17.29 0.82
C ASP A 261 16.64 -16.22 1.43
N VAL A 262 17.91 -16.15 0.97
CA VAL A 262 18.83 -15.08 1.36
C VAL A 262 18.31 -13.74 0.82
N LYS A 263 17.89 -12.87 1.73
CA LYS A 263 17.39 -11.51 1.42
C LYS A 263 18.50 -10.49 1.35
N ILE A 264 19.48 -10.59 2.26
CA ILE A 264 20.68 -9.74 2.26
C ILE A 264 21.89 -10.65 2.08
N PRO A 265 22.59 -10.61 0.92
CA PRO A 265 23.81 -11.38 0.68
C PRO A 265 24.94 -10.97 1.62
N GLY A 266 25.72 -11.92 2.09
CA GLY A 266 26.81 -11.69 3.01
C GLY A 266 27.84 -10.66 2.53
N VAL A 267 28.07 -10.55 1.23
CA VAL A 267 28.97 -9.54 0.67
C VAL A 267 28.61 -8.10 1.05
N LEU A 268 27.34 -7.84 1.35
CA LEU A 268 26.84 -6.52 1.74
C LEU A 268 26.92 -6.27 3.25
N VAL A 269 27.17 -7.29 4.07
CA VAL A 269 27.08 -7.23 5.54
C VAL A 269 28.48 -7.18 6.14
N ASP A 270 28.71 -6.28 7.08
CA ASP A 270 29.98 -6.17 7.82
C ASP A 270 29.91 -6.81 9.20
N CYS A 271 28.79 -6.67 9.89
CA CYS A 271 28.59 -7.23 11.23
C CYS A 271 27.22 -7.93 11.35
N VAL A 272 27.23 -9.09 12.00
CA VAL A 272 26.02 -9.83 12.39
C VAL A 272 25.94 -9.84 13.92
N VAL A 273 24.79 -9.48 14.46
CA VAL A 273 24.53 -9.44 15.91
C VAL A 273 23.37 -10.35 16.26
N VAL A 274 23.60 -11.36 17.10
CA VAL A 274 22.53 -12.18 17.65
C VAL A 274 21.86 -11.42 18.79
N SER A 275 20.58 -11.14 18.64
CA SER A 275 19.80 -10.35 19.58
C SER A 275 19.33 -11.17 20.78
N GLN A 276 19.12 -10.49 21.92
CA GLN A 276 18.35 -11.05 23.01
C GLN A 276 16.87 -11.16 22.60
N PRO A 277 16.15 -12.22 23.02
CA PRO A 277 14.75 -12.45 22.61
C PRO A 277 13.80 -11.28 22.92
N GLU A 278 14.03 -10.55 24.00
CA GLU A 278 13.23 -9.39 24.40
C GLU A 278 13.40 -8.18 23.47
N HIS A 279 14.51 -8.12 22.71
CA HIS A 279 14.80 -7.06 21.75
C HIS A 279 14.59 -7.51 20.29
N HIS A 280 13.98 -8.70 20.10
CA HIS A 280 13.74 -9.27 18.78
C HIS A 280 12.26 -9.64 18.55
N TRP A 281 11.33 -8.85 19.07
CA TRP A 281 9.92 -9.08 18.82
C TRP A 281 9.59 -8.81 17.36
N GLN A 282 8.73 -9.65 16.79
CA GLN A 282 8.33 -9.55 15.38
C GLN A 282 7.64 -8.21 15.07
N THR A 283 6.85 -7.70 16.02
CA THR A 283 6.26 -6.36 16.03
C THR A 283 6.38 -5.78 17.45
N PHE A 284 6.07 -4.50 17.66
CA PHE A 284 6.00 -3.97 19.02
C PHE A 284 4.74 -4.40 19.80
N GLY A 285 3.74 -4.97 19.15
CA GLY A 285 2.53 -5.53 19.76
C GLY A 285 2.60 -7.02 20.03
N THR A 286 3.27 -7.77 19.16
CA THR A 286 3.30 -9.24 19.16
C THR A 286 4.73 -9.74 19.11
N GLN A 287 5.11 -10.58 20.09
CA GLN A 287 6.46 -11.16 20.12
C GLN A 287 6.69 -12.02 18.87
N TYR A 288 5.76 -12.91 18.56
CA TYR A 288 5.79 -13.72 17.35
C TYR A 288 4.41 -14.24 16.98
N SER A 289 4.10 -14.19 15.67
CA SER A 289 2.91 -14.79 15.07
C SER A 289 3.28 -15.43 13.72
N PRO A 290 3.23 -16.75 13.59
CA PRO A 290 3.52 -17.43 12.31
C PRO A 290 2.51 -17.09 11.21
N ALA A 291 1.40 -16.41 11.55
CA ALA A 291 0.45 -15.91 10.57
C ALA A 291 0.93 -14.62 9.90
N PHE A 292 1.82 -13.84 10.53
CA PHE A 292 2.38 -12.62 9.95
C PHE A 292 3.53 -12.92 8.98
N SER A 293 4.32 -13.95 9.26
CA SER A 293 5.39 -14.43 8.36
C SER A 293 4.87 -15.34 7.23
N GLY A 294 3.60 -15.77 7.31
CA GLY A 294 3.01 -16.66 6.30
C GLY A 294 3.29 -18.15 6.52
N GLU A 295 3.95 -18.56 7.61
CA GLU A 295 4.21 -19.96 7.97
C GLU A 295 2.91 -20.75 8.19
N LEU A 296 1.87 -20.09 8.67
CA LEU A 296 0.55 -20.69 8.78
C LEU A 296 -0.56 -19.74 8.34
N ARG A 297 -1.69 -20.32 7.93
CA ARG A 297 -2.91 -19.56 7.60
C ARG A 297 -3.96 -19.73 8.69
N ARG A 298 -4.63 -18.63 9.05
CA ARG A 298 -5.75 -18.63 10.00
C ARG A 298 -7.08 -18.75 9.28
N VAL A 299 -8.04 -19.43 9.92
CA VAL A 299 -9.42 -19.49 9.44
C VAL A 299 -10.08 -18.10 9.60
N ARG A 300 -10.72 -17.59 8.55
CA ARG A 300 -11.29 -16.22 8.49
C ARG A 300 -12.49 -15.97 9.41
N SER A 301 -13.18 -17.02 9.88
CA SER A 301 -14.41 -16.91 10.68
C SER A 301 -14.25 -16.31 12.09
N THR A 302 -13.06 -15.84 12.46
CA THR A 302 -12.77 -15.34 13.81
C THR A 302 -12.79 -13.81 13.94
N ILE A 303 -13.16 -13.07 12.88
CA ILE A 303 -13.24 -11.60 12.94
C ILE A 303 -14.54 -11.20 13.63
N ALA A 304 -14.43 -10.62 14.83
CA ALA A 304 -15.60 -10.13 15.54
C ALA A 304 -16.23 -8.94 14.80
N PRO A 305 -17.57 -8.89 14.68
CA PRO A 305 -18.26 -7.76 14.08
C PRO A 305 -17.92 -6.45 14.80
N MET A 306 -17.75 -5.38 14.03
CA MET A 306 -17.50 -4.05 14.56
C MET A 306 -18.77 -3.51 15.26
N ALA A 307 -18.61 -2.90 16.44
CA ALA A 307 -19.73 -2.24 17.13
C ALA A 307 -20.34 -1.13 16.26
N LEU A 308 -21.66 -0.98 16.27
CA LEU A 308 -22.36 0.04 15.49
C LEU A 308 -22.20 1.42 16.16
N THR A 309 -21.12 2.09 15.81
CA THR A 309 -20.79 3.45 16.21
C THR A 309 -20.71 4.34 14.98
N GLU A 310 -20.47 5.65 15.17
CA GLU A 310 -20.18 6.58 14.07
C GLU A 310 -19.01 6.08 13.18
N ARG A 311 -18.04 5.39 13.77
CA ARG A 311 -16.90 4.81 13.02
C ARG A 311 -17.36 3.72 12.06
N LYS A 312 -18.29 2.85 12.48
CA LYS A 312 -18.85 1.82 11.61
C LYS A 312 -19.74 2.43 10.51
N VAL A 313 -20.49 3.49 10.81
CA VAL A 313 -21.28 4.23 9.81
C VAL A 313 -20.37 4.75 8.70
N ILE A 314 -19.26 5.40 9.05
CA ILE A 314 -18.26 5.90 8.10
C ILE A 314 -17.66 4.76 7.28
N ALA A 315 -17.25 3.67 7.94
CA ALA A 315 -16.66 2.50 7.30
C ALA A 315 -17.64 1.82 6.33
N ARG A 316 -18.93 1.71 6.70
CA ARG A 316 -19.99 1.17 5.84
C ARG A 316 -20.22 2.03 4.61
N ARG A 317 -20.30 3.37 4.80
CA ARG A 317 -20.45 4.27 3.66
C ARG A 317 -19.24 4.19 2.71
N ALA A 318 -18.03 4.09 3.26
CA ALA A 318 -16.81 3.93 2.46
C ALA A 318 -16.76 2.57 1.74
N ALA A 319 -17.21 1.48 2.40
CA ALA A 319 -17.25 0.14 1.80
C ALA A 319 -18.18 0.07 0.56
N MET A 320 -19.21 0.90 0.47
CA MET A 320 -20.08 1.01 -0.70
C MET A 320 -19.35 1.53 -1.96
N GLU A 321 -18.17 2.10 -1.80
CA GLU A 321 -17.34 2.60 -2.92
C GLU A 321 -16.37 1.55 -3.47
N LEU A 322 -16.24 0.40 -2.80
CA LEU A 322 -15.40 -0.72 -3.23
C LEU A 322 -16.02 -1.44 -4.43
N ARG A 323 -15.17 -2.03 -5.26
CA ARG A 323 -15.58 -2.82 -6.42
C ARG A 323 -14.93 -4.19 -6.37
N PRO A 324 -15.57 -5.24 -6.90
CA PRO A 324 -14.94 -6.53 -7.06
C PRO A 324 -13.62 -6.43 -7.81
N ASP A 325 -12.70 -7.35 -7.50
CA ASP A 325 -11.37 -7.51 -8.11
C ASP A 325 -10.45 -6.27 -7.98
N SER A 326 -10.83 -5.27 -7.15
CA SER A 326 -10.01 -4.09 -6.94
C SER A 326 -8.86 -4.34 -5.95
N VAL A 327 -7.74 -3.69 -6.23
CA VAL A 327 -6.60 -3.56 -5.32
C VAL A 327 -6.79 -2.32 -4.48
N VAL A 328 -6.90 -2.50 -3.15
CA VAL A 328 -7.30 -1.43 -2.22
C VAL A 328 -6.25 -1.26 -1.13
N ASN A 329 -5.79 -0.03 -0.93
CA ASN A 329 -5.01 0.33 0.25
C ASN A 329 -5.93 0.88 1.35
N LEU A 330 -5.72 0.42 2.58
CA LEU A 330 -6.42 0.92 3.76
C LEU A 330 -5.41 1.54 4.73
N GLY A 331 -5.58 2.84 5.01
CA GLY A 331 -4.79 3.55 6.02
C GLY A 331 -5.11 3.11 7.45
N ILE A 332 -4.28 3.56 8.38
CA ILE A 332 -4.41 3.28 9.82
C ILE A 332 -5.64 3.97 10.44
N GLY A 333 -6.26 3.33 11.41
CA GLY A 333 -7.29 3.91 12.26
C GLY A 333 -8.72 3.74 11.74
N LEU A 334 -9.40 4.79 11.30
CA LEU A 334 -10.76 4.71 10.74
C LEU A 334 -10.86 3.86 9.47
N PRO A 335 -9.91 3.98 8.53
CA PRO A 335 -9.90 3.13 7.33
C PRO A 335 -9.86 1.63 7.61
N GLU A 336 -9.22 1.18 8.69
CA GLU A 336 -9.19 -0.24 9.10
C GLU A 336 -10.60 -0.83 9.26
N GLY A 337 -11.56 -0.01 9.68
CA GLY A 337 -12.97 -0.40 9.80
C GLY A 337 -13.60 -0.85 8.48
N VAL A 338 -13.08 -0.40 7.34
CA VAL A 338 -13.57 -0.82 6.02
C VAL A 338 -13.27 -2.29 5.77
N ALA A 339 -12.08 -2.79 6.18
CA ALA A 339 -11.77 -4.21 6.10
C ALA A 339 -12.69 -5.06 6.99
N ASN A 340 -13.02 -4.57 8.21
CA ASN A 340 -13.95 -5.25 9.10
C ASN A 340 -15.36 -5.33 8.47
N VAL A 341 -15.84 -4.22 7.90
CA VAL A 341 -17.12 -4.19 7.18
C VAL A 341 -17.09 -5.12 5.96
N ALA A 342 -16.01 -5.11 5.17
CA ALA A 342 -15.87 -6.01 4.03
C ALA A 342 -15.90 -7.49 4.43
N ALA A 343 -15.33 -7.83 5.59
CA ALA A 343 -15.40 -9.18 6.15
C ALA A 343 -16.83 -9.54 6.62
N GLU A 344 -17.51 -8.63 7.34
CA GLU A 344 -18.89 -8.80 7.79
C GLU A 344 -19.86 -8.99 6.61
N GLU A 345 -19.72 -8.19 5.56
CA GLU A 345 -20.56 -8.21 4.35
C GLU A 345 -20.16 -9.31 3.34
N HIS A 346 -19.17 -10.15 3.70
CA HIS A 346 -18.68 -11.25 2.85
C HIS A 346 -18.16 -10.81 1.47
N ILE A 347 -17.58 -9.60 1.39
CA ILE A 347 -16.99 -9.05 0.16
C ILE A 347 -15.45 -9.07 0.16
N LEU A 348 -14.83 -9.42 1.29
CA LEU A 348 -13.36 -9.43 1.42
C LEU A 348 -12.66 -10.35 0.41
N ASP A 349 -13.31 -11.45 0.02
CA ASP A 349 -12.77 -12.40 -0.96
C ASP A 349 -12.74 -11.86 -2.40
N TYR A 350 -13.45 -10.78 -2.66
CA TYR A 350 -13.48 -10.10 -3.95
C TYR A 350 -12.51 -8.91 -4.02
N LEU A 351 -11.67 -8.71 -2.99
CA LEU A 351 -10.76 -7.59 -2.89
C LEU A 351 -9.33 -8.09 -2.67
N THR A 352 -8.36 -7.36 -3.18
CA THR A 352 -6.96 -7.50 -2.79
C THR A 352 -6.60 -6.31 -1.90
N LEU A 353 -6.63 -6.52 -0.58
CA LEU A 353 -6.18 -5.50 0.36
C LEU A 353 -4.66 -5.43 0.37
N THR A 354 -4.12 -4.23 0.54
CA THR A 354 -2.67 -4.01 0.61
C THR A 354 -2.32 -3.10 1.78
N ALA A 355 -1.11 -3.27 2.30
CA ALA A 355 -0.52 -2.32 3.23
C ALA A 355 0.82 -1.83 2.66
N GLU A 356 1.13 -0.56 2.88
CA GLU A 356 2.29 0.09 2.24
C GLU A 356 3.65 -0.54 2.50
N PRO A 357 3.93 -1.23 3.65
CA PRO A 357 5.25 -1.80 3.88
C PRO A 357 5.49 -3.15 3.19
N GLY A 358 4.54 -3.69 2.40
CA GLY A 358 4.78 -4.86 1.57
C GLY A 358 3.68 -5.91 1.43
N PRO A 359 2.76 -6.11 2.39
CA PRO A 359 1.75 -7.16 2.25
C PRO A 359 0.77 -6.91 1.10
N MET A 360 0.56 -7.96 0.31
CA MET A 360 -0.44 -8.05 -0.74
C MET A 360 -1.44 -9.14 -0.39
N GLY A 361 -2.72 -8.82 -0.38
CA GLY A 361 -3.79 -9.73 0.06
C GLY A 361 -3.83 -9.92 1.58
N GLY A 362 -4.78 -10.75 2.02
CA GLY A 362 -4.98 -11.03 3.43
C GLY A 362 -5.73 -9.92 4.17
N MET A 363 -5.72 -10.00 5.50
CA MET A 363 -6.37 -9.06 6.40
C MET A 363 -5.31 -8.22 7.12
N PRO A 364 -5.23 -6.90 6.88
CA PRO A 364 -4.33 -6.02 7.59
C PRO A 364 -4.56 -6.04 9.11
N THR A 365 -3.48 -5.91 9.88
CA THR A 365 -3.52 -5.81 11.33
C THR A 365 -3.62 -4.35 11.79
N ALA A 366 -3.84 -4.14 13.08
CA ALA A 366 -4.08 -2.82 13.66
C ALA A 366 -3.12 -2.54 14.84
N GLY A 367 -3.08 -1.30 15.31
CA GLY A 367 -2.31 -0.88 16.49
C GLY A 367 -0.79 -1.02 16.29
N LEU A 368 -0.09 -1.65 17.23
CA LEU A 368 1.37 -1.86 17.18
C LEU A 368 1.79 -3.02 16.25
N ASP A 369 0.82 -3.76 15.70
CA ASP A 369 1.03 -4.76 14.65
C ASP A 369 0.77 -4.19 13.25
N PHE A 370 0.28 -2.94 13.13
CA PHE A 370 -0.04 -2.31 11.84
C PHE A 370 1.13 -2.39 10.86
N GLY A 371 0.81 -2.76 9.62
CA GLY A 371 1.76 -3.02 8.54
C GLY A 371 1.89 -4.49 8.21
N SER A 372 1.71 -5.41 9.16
CA SER A 372 1.58 -6.84 8.86
C SER A 372 0.16 -7.21 8.41
N ALA A 373 0.00 -8.39 7.85
CA ALA A 373 -1.31 -8.92 7.52
C ALA A 373 -1.38 -10.44 7.79
N VAL A 374 -2.58 -10.90 8.12
CA VAL A 374 -2.86 -12.34 8.28
C VAL A 374 -3.33 -12.90 6.94
N ASN A 375 -2.79 -14.05 6.55
CA ASN A 375 -3.09 -14.71 5.27
C ASN A 375 -2.66 -13.91 4.02
N SER A 376 -1.59 -13.13 4.08
CA SER A 376 -1.01 -12.46 2.92
C SER A 376 -0.80 -13.44 1.77
N GLN A 377 -1.00 -12.99 0.55
CA GLN A 377 -0.68 -13.73 -0.68
C GLN A 377 0.79 -13.58 -1.04
N ALA A 378 1.35 -12.40 -0.78
CA ALA A 378 2.76 -12.09 -0.94
C ALA A 378 3.20 -11.02 0.07
N ILE A 379 4.51 -10.98 0.37
CA ILE A 379 5.18 -9.90 1.10
C ILE A 379 6.24 -9.35 0.15
N MET A 380 6.04 -8.12 -0.31
CA MET A 380 6.94 -7.43 -1.22
C MET A 380 7.97 -6.61 -0.46
N ASP A 381 9.13 -6.36 -1.06
CA ASP A 381 10.04 -5.33 -0.57
C ASP A 381 9.36 -3.95 -0.69
N GLN A 382 9.49 -3.10 0.32
CA GLN A 382 8.78 -1.81 0.39
C GLN A 382 9.03 -0.90 -0.82
N PRO A 383 10.27 -0.77 -1.38
CA PRO A 383 10.47 0.01 -2.61
C PRO A 383 9.63 -0.49 -3.79
N ALA A 384 9.52 -1.82 -3.95
CA ALA A 384 8.72 -2.42 -5.02
C ALA A 384 7.21 -2.24 -4.79
N GLN A 385 6.77 -2.24 -3.54
CA GLN A 385 5.38 -1.94 -3.19
C GLN A 385 5.01 -0.50 -3.56
N PHE A 386 5.90 0.47 -3.27
CA PHE A 386 5.68 1.84 -3.69
C PHE A 386 5.82 2.06 -5.19
N ASP A 387 6.69 1.32 -5.90
CA ASP A 387 6.71 1.33 -7.37
C ASP A 387 5.35 0.91 -7.94
N PHE A 388 4.76 -0.14 -7.37
CA PHE A 388 3.42 -0.59 -7.77
C PHE A 388 2.35 0.49 -7.50
N TYR A 389 2.40 1.14 -6.35
CA TYR A 389 1.45 2.22 -6.00
C TYR A 389 1.61 3.43 -6.91
N ASP A 390 2.83 3.96 -7.00
CA ASP A 390 3.15 5.18 -7.75
C ASP A 390 2.93 4.98 -9.27
N GLY A 391 3.05 3.73 -9.75
CA GLY A 391 2.72 3.33 -11.12
C GLY A 391 1.22 3.20 -11.41
N GLY A 392 0.33 3.48 -10.43
CA GLY A 392 -1.14 3.41 -10.61
C GLY A 392 -1.75 2.03 -10.35
N GLY A 393 -1.07 1.17 -9.57
CA GLY A 393 -1.55 -0.16 -9.22
C GLY A 393 -2.74 -0.20 -8.26
N LEU A 394 -3.03 0.91 -7.56
CA LEU A 394 -4.17 1.00 -6.64
C LEU A 394 -5.45 1.42 -7.38
N ASP A 395 -6.47 0.57 -7.34
CA ASP A 395 -7.80 0.92 -7.85
C ASP A 395 -8.54 1.87 -6.90
N ALA A 396 -8.35 1.68 -5.59
CA ALA A 396 -8.86 2.58 -4.59
C ALA A 396 -7.92 2.69 -3.38
N ALA A 397 -7.94 3.85 -2.72
CA ALA A 397 -7.34 4.01 -1.40
C ALA A 397 -8.37 4.63 -0.44
N VAL A 398 -8.43 4.10 0.79
CA VAL A 398 -9.22 4.69 1.88
C VAL A 398 -8.26 5.19 2.93
N LEU A 399 -8.21 6.49 3.12
CA LEU A 399 -7.26 7.16 4.01
C LEU A 399 -7.97 8.01 5.08
N GLY A 400 -7.37 8.11 6.26
CA GLY A 400 -7.86 9.00 7.30
C GLY A 400 -7.66 10.47 6.94
N MET A 401 -8.61 11.34 7.33
CA MET A 401 -8.41 12.80 7.29
C MET A 401 -8.52 13.39 8.69
N ALA A 402 -7.64 14.32 9.00
CA ALA A 402 -7.71 15.06 10.25
C ALA A 402 -8.20 16.50 10.06
N GLN A 403 -7.79 17.16 8.98
CA GLN A 403 -8.30 18.45 8.53
C GLN A 403 -8.52 18.39 7.01
N ALA A 404 -9.54 19.08 6.51
CA ALA A 404 -9.76 19.33 5.08
C ALA A 404 -10.18 20.79 4.89
N ASP A 405 -9.91 21.38 3.71
CA ASP A 405 -10.32 22.74 3.38
C ASP A 405 -11.25 22.80 2.16
N ARG A 406 -11.68 24.02 1.81
CA ARG A 406 -12.63 24.28 0.71
C ARG A 406 -12.15 23.77 -0.64
N MET A 407 -10.82 23.74 -0.88
CA MET A 407 -10.23 23.28 -2.13
C MET A 407 -9.97 21.76 -2.12
N GLY A 408 -10.37 21.08 -1.04
CA GLY A 408 -10.18 19.65 -0.85
C GLY A 408 -8.76 19.26 -0.43
N ASN A 409 -7.93 20.21 -0.03
CA ASN A 409 -6.64 19.87 0.56
C ASN A 409 -6.85 19.13 1.88
N VAL A 410 -5.96 18.19 2.20
CA VAL A 410 -6.02 17.42 3.45
C VAL A 410 -4.72 17.53 4.23
N ASN A 411 -4.84 17.67 5.54
CA ASN A 411 -3.73 17.59 6.48
C ASN A 411 -3.87 16.36 7.38
N VAL A 412 -2.79 15.58 7.46
CA VAL A 412 -2.59 14.49 8.42
C VAL A 412 -1.21 14.53 9.07
N SER A 413 -0.34 15.44 8.64
CA SER A 413 1.10 15.39 8.92
C SER A 413 1.55 16.30 10.06
N ARG A 414 0.89 17.44 10.30
CA ARG A 414 1.28 18.41 11.33
C ARG A 414 0.08 19.14 11.94
N PHE A 415 0.07 19.28 13.25
CA PHE A 415 -0.98 19.96 14.02
C PHE A 415 -0.32 20.79 15.12
N GLY A 416 -0.09 22.08 14.86
CA GLY A 416 0.66 22.95 15.76
C GLY A 416 2.04 22.37 16.07
N SER A 417 2.27 22.02 17.33
CA SER A 417 3.52 21.39 17.81
C SER A 417 3.59 19.87 17.62
N ARG A 418 2.50 19.22 17.21
CA ARG A 418 2.48 17.77 16.98
C ARG A 418 2.88 17.47 15.55
N LEU A 419 3.95 16.71 15.38
CA LEU A 419 4.43 16.20 14.11
C LEU A 419 4.06 14.71 13.98
N ALA A 420 3.22 14.38 13.00
CA ALA A 420 2.93 13.00 12.65
C ALA A 420 3.76 12.54 11.44
N GLY A 421 4.09 13.47 10.55
CA GLY A 421 4.72 13.20 9.27
C GLY A 421 3.75 12.65 8.22
N SER A 422 4.19 12.62 6.97
CA SER A 422 3.35 12.17 5.84
C SER A 422 3.20 10.66 5.77
N GLY A 423 4.21 9.89 6.21
CA GLY A 423 4.24 8.46 5.95
C GLY A 423 4.06 8.15 4.45
N GLY A 424 3.34 7.09 4.13
CA GLY A 424 2.94 6.72 2.77
C GLY A 424 1.78 7.52 2.19
N PHE A 425 1.18 8.43 2.97
CA PHE A 425 -0.04 9.14 2.60
C PHE A 425 0.06 9.89 1.27
N ILE A 426 1.17 10.60 1.01
CA ILE A 426 1.36 11.37 -0.23
C ILE A 426 1.42 10.43 -1.44
N ASN A 427 2.25 9.37 -1.39
CA ASN A 427 2.36 8.39 -2.46
C ASN A 427 0.99 7.77 -2.78
N ILE A 428 0.32 7.25 -1.76
CA ILE A 428 -0.94 6.52 -1.91
C ILE A 428 -2.05 7.45 -2.41
N SER A 429 -2.19 8.64 -1.81
CA SER A 429 -3.28 9.57 -2.15
C SER A 429 -3.15 10.15 -3.56
N GLN A 430 -1.92 10.41 -4.04
CA GLN A 430 -1.71 10.94 -5.38
C GLN A 430 -1.79 9.88 -6.49
N SER A 431 -1.56 8.60 -6.16
CA SER A 431 -1.39 7.54 -7.15
C SER A 431 -2.61 6.62 -7.28
N ALA A 432 -3.51 6.59 -6.30
CA ALA A 432 -4.72 5.79 -6.36
C ALA A 432 -5.69 6.31 -7.45
N LYS A 433 -6.28 5.40 -8.23
CA LYS A 433 -7.27 5.75 -9.27
C LYS A 433 -8.54 6.37 -8.68
N LYS A 434 -8.92 5.98 -7.46
CA LYS A 434 -10.01 6.55 -6.67
C LYS A 434 -9.56 6.74 -5.24
N LEU A 435 -9.84 7.91 -4.68
CA LEU A 435 -9.43 8.24 -3.31
C LEU A 435 -10.66 8.50 -2.44
N ILE A 436 -10.65 7.93 -1.24
CA ILE A 436 -11.74 8.05 -0.27
C ILE A 436 -11.11 8.48 1.06
N PHE A 437 -11.34 9.72 1.43
CA PHE A 437 -11.00 10.20 2.76
C PHE A 437 -12.11 9.87 3.74
N VAL A 438 -11.75 9.37 4.92
CA VAL A 438 -12.69 9.04 6.00
C VAL A 438 -12.29 9.74 7.29
N GLY A 439 -13.27 10.28 7.99
CA GLY A 439 -13.07 11.00 9.24
C GLY A 439 -14.39 11.33 9.92
N THR A 440 -14.39 11.53 11.25
CA THR A 440 -15.54 12.14 11.91
C THR A 440 -15.67 13.59 11.46
N PHE A 441 -16.88 14.12 11.38
CA PHE A 441 -17.13 15.48 10.88
C PHE A 441 -16.51 16.56 11.79
N VAL A 442 -16.57 16.34 13.09
CA VAL A 442 -15.99 17.20 14.12
C VAL A 442 -15.22 16.40 15.17
N VAL A 443 -14.50 17.05 16.08
CA VAL A 443 -13.77 16.43 17.21
C VAL A 443 -14.19 17.08 18.53
N PRO A 444 -14.60 16.30 19.54
CA PRO A 444 -15.07 14.91 19.46
C PRO A 444 -16.32 14.80 18.57
N SER A 445 -16.60 13.60 18.02
CA SER A 445 -17.67 13.45 17.02
C SER A 445 -19.06 13.81 17.55
N ARG A 446 -19.31 13.59 18.83
CA ARG A 446 -20.60 13.79 19.50
C ARG A 446 -21.77 13.04 18.84
N ALA A 447 -21.48 12.18 17.88
CA ALA A 447 -22.47 11.39 17.17
C ALA A 447 -22.51 9.95 17.71
N HIS A 448 -23.71 9.39 17.78
CA HIS A 448 -23.93 7.98 18.10
C HIS A 448 -25.14 7.45 17.31
N VAL A 449 -25.26 6.15 17.20
CA VAL A 449 -26.39 5.51 16.53
C VAL A 449 -27.37 4.99 17.59
N ALA A 450 -28.61 5.41 17.50
CA ALA A 450 -29.70 4.93 18.34
C ALA A 450 -30.94 4.65 17.47
N ASP A 451 -31.58 3.50 17.66
CA ASP A 451 -32.79 3.08 16.93
C ASP A 451 -32.68 3.23 15.39
N GLY A 452 -31.52 2.91 14.84
CA GLY A 452 -31.26 3.00 13.40
C GLY A 452 -31.11 4.43 12.87
N ARG A 453 -30.86 5.42 13.75
CA ARG A 453 -30.68 6.83 13.39
C ARG A 453 -29.40 7.40 13.95
N LEU A 454 -28.81 8.33 13.22
CA LEU A 454 -27.71 9.13 13.74
C LEU A 454 -28.26 10.23 14.67
N VAL A 455 -27.77 10.25 15.90
CA VAL A 455 -28.12 11.26 16.90
C VAL A 455 -26.87 12.06 17.26
N ILE A 456 -26.97 13.38 17.25
CA ILE A 456 -25.89 14.30 17.62
C ILE A 456 -26.20 14.86 19.01
N SER A 457 -25.26 14.68 19.93
CA SER A 457 -25.32 15.21 21.29
C SER A 457 -24.75 16.63 21.34
N ASP A 458 -25.31 17.48 22.15
CA ASP A 458 -24.80 18.83 22.41
C ASP A 458 -23.39 18.80 23.02
N GLY A 459 -22.64 19.85 22.79
CA GLY A 459 -21.33 20.04 23.39
C GLY A 459 -20.33 20.80 22.51
N ILE A 460 -19.23 21.17 23.14
CA ILE A 460 -18.13 21.86 22.43
C ILE A 460 -17.45 20.90 21.49
N VAL A 461 -17.27 21.31 20.25
CA VAL A 461 -16.59 20.57 19.19
C VAL A 461 -15.60 21.47 18.44
N SER A 462 -14.59 20.86 17.85
CA SER A 462 -13.67 21.52 16.94
C SER A 462 -13.95 21.05 15.51
N PRO A 463 -14.08 21.94 14.53
CA PRO A 463 -14.30 21.57 13.15
C PRO A 463 -13.05 20.88 12.58
N LYS A 464 -13.26 19.95 11.64
CA LYS A 464 -12.20 19.37 10.81
C LYS A 464 -12.16 19.96 9.42
N PHE A 465 -13.28 20.48 8.95
CA PHE A 465 -13.37 21.21 7.70
C PHE A 465 -13.12 22.69 8.00
N LEU A 466 -11.94 23.17 7.61
CA LEU A 466 -11.41 24.49 7.92
C LEU A 466 -11.44 25.39 6.68
N ALA A 467 -11.24 26.68 6.83
CA ALA A 467 -11.04 27.58 5.69
C ALA A 467 -9.81 27.18 4.89
N ASP A 468 -8.69 26.93 5.60
CA ASP A 468 -7.43 26.43 5.06
C ASP A 468 -6.82 25.42 6.03
N VAL A 469 -6.17 24.35 5.53
CA VAL A 469 -5.47 23.37 6.35
C VAL A 469 -4.15 23.91 6.88
N GLU A 470 -3.74 23.46 8.07
CA GLU A 470 -2.46 23.90 8.66
C GLU A 470 -1.22 23.49 7.82
N GLN A 471 -1.29 22.32 7.22
CA GLN A 471 -0.25 21.81 6.32
C GLN A 471 -0.89 20.99 5.20
N ARG A 472 -0.47 21.20 3.97
CA ARG A 472 -1.01 20.51 2.80
C ARG A 472 -0.31 19.15 2.61
N THR A 473 -0.89 18.07 3.15
CA THR A 473 -0.38 16.71 2.92
C THR A 473 -0.94 16.11 1.63
N PHE A 474 -2.14 16.51 1.22
CA PHE A 474 -2.75 16.22 -0.08
C PHE A 474 -3.20 17.51 -0.73
N SER A 475 -3.00 17.65 -2.02
CA SER A 475 -3.44 18.79 -2.81
C SER A 475 -4.71 18.46 -3.60
N GLY A 476 -5.84 19.08 -3.21
CA GLY A 476 -7.09 18.94 -3.93
C GLY A 476 -7.02 19.55 -5.34
N GLU A 477 -6.33 20.69 -5.48
CA GLU A 477 -6.14 21.33 -6.78
C GLU A 477 -5.37 20.44 -7.76
N TYR A 478 -4.29 19.79 -7.29
CA TYR A 478 -3.52 18.85 -8.12
C TYR A 478 -4.38 17.63 -8.53
N ALA A 479 -5.13 17.05 -7.60
CA ALA A 479 -6.01 15.92 -7.85
C ALA A 479 -7.15 16.28 -8.82
N ALA A 480 -7.78 17.44 -8.64
CA ALA A 480 -8.83 17.93 -9.54
C ALA A 480 -8.30 18.16 -10.97
N ALA A 481 -7.12 18.77 -11.11
CA ALA A 481 -6.47 18.95 -12.41
C ALA A 481 -6.11 17.62 -13.09
N ALA A 482 -5.77 16.59 -12.31
CA ALA A 482 -5.53 15.23 -12.78
C ALA A 482 -6.82 14.45 -13.08
N GLY A 483 -7.99 14.98 -12.75
CA GLY A 483 -9.27 14.28 -12.89
C GLY A 483 -9.47 13.11 -11.94
N GLN A 484 -8.73 13.07 -10.82
CA GLN A 484 -8.82 12.00 -9.83
C GLN A 484 -10.15 12.10 -9.06
N PRO A 485 -10.98 11.03 -9.02
CA PRO A 485 -12.19 11.01 -8.19
C PRO A 485 -11.83 10.95 -6.71
N VAL A 486 -12.30 11.93 -5.93
CA VAL A 486 -12.04 12.01 -4.49
C VAL A 486 -13.33 12.23 -3.71
N LEU A 487 -13.56 11.41 -2.69
CA LEU A 487 -14.68 11.52 -1.76
C LEU A 487 -14.17 11.80 -0.34
N TYR A 488 -14.95 12.59 0.42
CA TYR A 488 -14.74 12.90 1.83
C TYR A 488 -15.96 12.41 2.60
N ILE A 489 -15.81 11.28 3.29
CA ILE A 489 -16.92 10.58 3.95
C ILE A 489 -16.84 10.78 5.46
N THR A 490 -17.93 11.26 6.02
CA THR A 490 -18.10 11.40 7.46
C THR A 490 -19.38 10.69 7.91
N GLU A 491 -19.64 10.68 9.21
CA GLU A 491 -20.90 10.16 9.74
C GLU A 491 -22.10 11.04 9.39
N ARG A 492 -21.87 12.33 9.07
CA ARG A 492 -22.94 13.31 8.83
C ARG A 492 -23.21 13.55 7.36
N CYS A 493 -22.17 13.55 6.53
CA CYS A 493 -22.28 13.93 5.13
C CYS A 493 -21.15 13.33 4.29
N VAL A 494 -21.33 13.39 2.98
CA VAL A 494 -20.31 13.08 1.98
C VAL A 494 -20.09 14.30 1.10
N LEU A 495 -18.79 14.70 0.96
CA LEU A 495 -18.41 15.71 -0.01
C LEU A 495 -17.59 15.06 -1.13
N GLN A 496 -17.61 15.67 -2.30
CA GLN A 496 -16.86 15.26 -3.48
C GLN A 496 -15.97 16.39 -3.96
N LEU A 497 -14.75 16.06 -4.36
CA LEU A 497 -13.86 17.03 -4.99
C LEU A 497 -14.35 17.37 -6.40
N THR A 498 -14.42 18.67 -6.68
CA THR A 498 -14.65 19.22 -8.03
C THR A 498 -13.55 20.23 -8.37
N PRO A 499 -13.41 20.66 -9.62
CA PRO A 499 -12.45 21.72 -9.97
C PRO A 499 -12.65 23.03 -9.20
N ASP A 500 -13.88 23.31 -8.76
CA ASP A 500 -14.23 24.53 -8.05
C ASP A 500 -14.15 24.39 -6.51
N GLY A 501 -13.80 23.21 -6.01
CA GLY A 501 -13.72 22.89 -4.57
C GLY A 501 -14.64 21.76 -4.13
N LEU A 502 -14.92 21.68 -2.83
CA LEU A 502 -15.74 20.61 -2.25
C LEU A 502 -17.23 20.84 -2.47
N GLU A 503 -17.88 19.86 -3.10
CA GLU A 503 -19.34 19.79 -3.30
C GLU A 503 -19.98 18.85 -2.28
N LEU A 504 -21.01 19.30 -1.55
CA LEU A 504 -21.81 18.48 -0.65
C LEU A 504 -22.80 17.65 -1.48
N ILE A 505 -22.61 16.33 -1.52
CA ILE A 505 -23.41 15.43 -2.36
C ILE A 505 -24.39 14.56 -1.58
N GLU A 506 -24.10 14.28 -0.29
CA GLU A 506 -24.98 13.49 0.56
C GLU A 506 -25.03 14.05 1.98
N ILE A 507 -26.17 13.89 2.63
CA ILE A 507 -26.41 14.21 4.05
C ILE A 507 -27.07 13.01 4.74
N ALA A 508 -26.68 12.73 5.98
CA ALA A 508 -27.33 11.68 6.76
C ALA A 508 -28.82 12.01 6.95
N PRO A 509 -29.72 11.01 6.79
CA PRO A 509 -31.12 11.21 7.10
C PRO A 509 -31.29 11.80 8.51
N TRP A 510 -32.32 12.59 8.73
CA TRP A 510 -32.70 13.24 10.01
C TRP A 510 -31.81 14.41 10.44
N LEU A 511 -30.73 14.75 9.74
CA LEU A 511 -29.93 15.92 10.02
C LEU A 511 -30.45 17.15 9.27
N ASP A 512 -30.34 18.30 9.93
CA ASP A 512 -30.59 19.60 9.36
C ASP A 512 -29.33 20.15 8.69
N LEU A 513 -29.45 20.61 7.45
CA LEU A 513 -28.33 21.10 6.67
C LEU A 513 -27.63 22.29 7.33
N ASP A 514 -28.40 23.28 7.77
CA ASP A 514 -27.87 24.52 8.33
C ASP A 514 -27.28 24.29 9.73
N LYS A 515 -28.03 23.60 10.60
CA LYS A 515 -27.68 23.39 12.00
C LYS A 515 -26.55 22.35 12.17
N ASP A 516 -26.66 21.19 11.47
CA ASP A 516 -25.82 20.03 11.76
C ASP A 516 -24.60 19.96 10.84
N ILE A 517 -24.61 20.67 9.70
CA ILE A 517 -23.53 20.70 8.73
C ILE A 517 -22.92 22.09 8.60
N LEU A 518 -23.67 23.08 8.08
CA LEU A 518 -23.10 24.39 7.71
C LEU A 518 -22.61 25.19 8.91
N ALA A 519 -23.22 25.04 10.07
CA ALA A 519 -22.77 25.67 11.32
C ALA A 519 -21.41 25.12 11.85
N HIS A 520 -20.93 23.98 11.34
CA HIS A 520 -19.75 23.27 11.85
C HIS A 520 -18.64 23.09 10.79
N ILE A 521 -18.75 23.78 9.64
CA ILE A 521 -17.77 23.78 8.55
C ILE A 521 -17.19 25.19 8.38
N GLY A 522 -15.88 25.32 8.21
CA GLY A 522 -15.17 26.60 8.13
C GLY A 522 -15.29 27.33 6.79
N PHE A 523 -16.08 26.83 5.85
CA PHE A 523 -16.34 27.42 4.54
C PHE A 523 -17.74 27.03 4.04
N THR A 524 -18.22 27.66 2.99
CA THR A 524 -19.48 27.27 2.35
C THR A 524 -19.16 26.24 1.26
N PRO A 525 -19.58 24.97 1.37
CA PRO A 525 -19.40 23.98 0.31
C PRO A 525 -20.26 24.32 -0.91
N ILE A 526 -19.90 23.78 -2.07
CA ILE A 526 -20.74 23.86 -3.25
C ILE A 526 -21.97 22.96 -3.04
N ILE A 527 -23.18 23.49 -3.27
CA ILE A 527 -24.42 22.73 -3.13
C ILE A 527 -25.21 22.89 -4.44
N LYS A 528 -25.30 21.84 -5.23
CA LYS A 528 -26.08 21.80 -6.48
C LYS A 528 -27.41 21.11 -6.26
N GLY A 529 -28.42 21.88 -5.90
CA GLY A 529 -29.75 21.37 -5.58
C GLY A 529 -29.82 20.76 -4.17
N THR A 530 -30.71 19.82 -3.95
CA THR A 530 -30.85 19.13 -2.66
C THR A 530 -29.86 17.97 -2.56
N PRO A 531 -28.96 17.92 -1.56
CA PRO A 531 -28.08 16.77 -1.35
C PRO A 531 -28.89 15.48 -1.17
N ARG A 532 -28.38 14.38 -1.72
CA ARG A 532 -29.02 13.06 -1.54
C ARG A 532 -28.96 12.64 -0.08
N LEU A 533 -29.88 11.79 0.34
CA LEU A 533 -29.78 11.15 1.65
C LEU A 533 -28.77 9.99 1.57
N MET A 534 -27.91 9.89 2.59
CA MET A 534 -27.06 8.71 2.78
C MET A 534 -27.93 7.46 2.93
N ASP A 535 -27.46 6.33 2.47
CA ASP A 535 -28.18 5.05 2.57
C ASP A 535 -28.49 4.69 4.03
N SER A 536 -29.77 4.52 4.34
CA SER A 536 -30.23 4.25 5.70
C SER A 536 -29.69 2.94 6.29
N ARG A 537 -29.30 1.96 5.44
CA ARG A 537 -28.75 0.69 5.88
C ARG A 537 -27.45 0.84 6.68
N ILE A 538 -26.66 1.89 6.43
CA ILE A 538 -25.40 2.13 7.16
C ILE A 538 -25.63 2.40 8.66
N PHE A 539 -26.83 2.82 9.06
CA PHE A 539 -27.21 3.14 10.43
C PHE A 539 -27.91 2.00 11.16
N THR A 540 -28.17 0.87 10.50
CA THR A 540 -28.91 -0.27 11.10
C THR A 540 -27.96 -1.34 11.66
N ALA A 541 -28.41 -2.17 12.59
CA ALA A 541 -27.59 -3.22 13.20
C ALA A 541 -27.31 -4.41 12.27
N GLY A 542 -28.19 -4.68 11.28
CA GLY A 542 -28.07 -5.81 10.36
C GLY A 542 -26.97 -5.65 9.30
N LEU A 543 -26.79 -6.68 8.50
CA LEU A 543 -25.98 -6.60 7.28
C LEU A 543 -26.66 -5.64 6.28
N MET A 544 -25.86 -4.95 5.49
CA MET A 544 -26.37 -4.07 4.42
C MET A 544 -26.80 -4.85 3.17
N GLY A 545 -26.33 -6.11 3.02
CA GLY A 545 -26.45 -6.85 1.77
C GLY A 545 -25.50 -6.35 0.69
N LEU A 546 -24.37 -5.78 1.10
CA LEU A 546 -23.40 -5.16 0.19
C LEU A 546 -22.84 -6.15 -0.83
N LYS A 547 -22.74 -7.42 -0.47
CA LYS A 547 -22.34 -8.48 -1.41
C LYS A 547 -23.30 -8.57 -2.59
N ASP A 548 -24.58 -8.56 -2.32
CA ASP A 548 -25.60 -8.66 -3.37
C ASP A 548 -25.59 -7.40 -4.25
N ASP A 549 -25.42 -6.22 -3.64
CA ASP A 549 -25.29 -4.95 -4.38
C ASP A 549 -24.02 -4.91 -5.26
N LEU A 550 -22.90 -5.40 -4.77
CA LEU A 550 -21.61 -5.43 -5.49
C LEU A 550 -21.59 -6.46 -6.63
N LEU A 551 -22.26 -7.59 -6.44
CA LEU A 551 -22.34 -8.66 -7.44
C LEU A 551 -23.55 -8.47 -8.36
N ALA A 552 -24.53 -7.68 -8.00
CA ALA A 552 -25.78 -7.44 -8.70
C ALA A 552 -25.78 -6.10 -9.43
N MET A 553 -25.07 -6.03 -10.54
CA MET A 553 -25.72 -5.35 -11.66
C MET A 553 -26.86 -6.30 -12.09
N PRO A 554 -28.14 -5.96 -11.89
CA PRO A 554 -29.23 -6.85 -12.30
C PRO A 554 -29.05 -7.21 -13.77
N LEU A 555 -29.33 -8.45 -14.12
CA LEU A 555 -29.12 -8.94 -15.48
C LEU A 555 -29.75 -7.99 -16.50
N GLU A 556 -30.91 -7.42 -16.17
CA GLU A 556 -31.64 -6.48 -17.00
C GLU A 556 -30.88 -5.18 -17.30
N ALA A 557 -30.05 -4.70 -16.38
CA ALA A 557 -29.27 -3.47 -16.53
C ALA A 557 -27.97 -3.66 -17.34
N ARG A 558 -27.60 -4.91 -17.63
CA ARG A 558 -26.38 -5.26 -18.37
C ARG A 558 -26.48 -5.12 -19.86
N PHE A 559 -27.65 -4.75 -20.37
CA PHE A 559 -27.93 -4.64 -21.78
C PHE A 559 -28.21 -3.20 -22.22
N ALA A 560 -27.64 -2.79 -23.34
CA ALA A 560 -27.95 -1.54 -24.00
C ALA A 560 -28.05 -1.75 -25.49
N TYR A 561 -28.97 -1.05 -26.17
CA TYR A 561 -29.14 -1.10 -27.62
C TYR A 561 -29.02 0.30 -28.23
N ASP A 562 -28.03 0.47 -29.09
CA ASP A 562 -27.88 1.67 -29.93
C ASP A 562 -28.62 1.43 -31.24
N VAL A 563 -29.78 2.05 -31.37
CA VAL A 563 -30.68 1.92 -32.54
C VAL A 563 -30.05 2.48 -33.81
N ALA A 564 -29.30 3.58 -33.69
CA ALA A 564 -28.69 4.27 -34.82
C ALA A 564 -27.59 3.44 -35.49
N ARG A 565 -26.77 2.74 -34.65
CA ARG A 565 -25.69 1.89 -35.14
C ARG A 565 -26.09 0.42 -35.26
N ASN A 566 -27.27 0.03 -34.85
CA ASN A 566 -27.74 -1.35 -34.73
C ASN A 566 -26.78 -2.23 -33.90
N MET A 567 -26.27 -1.65 -32.80
CA MET A 567 -25.31 -2.30 -31.90
C MET A 567 -25.99 -2.66 -30.58
N PHE A 568 -25.81 -3.92 -30.15
CA PHE A 568 -26.33 -4.41 -28.90
C PHE A 568 -25.15 -4.71 -27.94
N PHE A 569 -25.17 -4.09 -26.80
CA PHE A 569 -24.12 -4.23 -25.78
C PHE A 569 -24.56 -5.17 -24.68
N LEU A 570 -23.69 -6.10 -24.31
CA LEU A 570 -23.81 -6.96 -23.13
C LEU A 570 -22.62 -6.72 -22.23
N ASN A 571 -22.87 -6.19 -21.04
CA ASN A 571 -21.86 -6.01 -20.01
C ASN A 571 -21.83 -7.22 -19.07
N MET A 572 -20.84 -8.11 -19.24
CA MET A 572 -20.58 -9.24 -18.34
C MET A 572 -19.53 -8.91 -17.27
N GLU A 573 -19.15 -7.65 -17.16
CA GLU A 573 -18.16 -7.20 -16.17
C GLU A 573 -18.51 -7.65 -14.76
N GLY A 574 -17.54 -8.29 -14.08
CA GLY A 574 -17.68 -8.78 -12.72
C GLY A 574 -18.70 -9.94 -12.54
N MET A 575 -19.20 -10.49 -13.63
CA MET A 575 -20.18 -11.58 -13.57
C MET A 575 -19.49 -12.94 -13.43
N SER A 576 -20.01 -13.77 -12.51
CA SER A 576 -19.54 -15.17 -12.33
C SER A 576 -20.65 -16.13 -12.69
N LEU A 577 -20.40 -16.99 -13.68
CA LEU A 577 -21.31 -18.09 -14.03
C LEU A 577 -20.85 -19.37 -13.32
N LEU A 578 -21.61 -19.80 -12.33
CA LEU A 578 -21.28 -20.93 -11.46
C LEU A 578 -22.21 -22.12 -11.68
N THR A 579 -23.40 -21.91 -12.24
CA THR A 579 -24.42 -22.92 -12.49
C THR A 579 -24.95 -22.86 -13.92
N GLU A 580 -25.55 -23.95 -14.42
CA GLU A 580 -26.22 -23.96 -15.73
C GLU A 580 -27.38 -22.98 -15.79
N ASN A 581 -28.06 -22.73 -14.68
CA ASN A 581 -29.13 -21.73 -14.59
C ASN A 581 -28.61 -20.32 -14.84
N ASP A 582 -27.37 -19.99 -14.46
CA ASP A 582 -26.78 -18.67 -14.74
C ASP A 582 -26.57 -18.48 -16.25
N VAL A 583 -26.14 -19.56 -16.93
CA VAL A 583 -25.94 -19.55 -18.38
C VAL A 583 -27.30 -19.41 -19.11
N GLU A 584 -28.31 -20.13 -18.65
CA GLU A 584 -29.64 -20.13 -19.26
C GLU A 584 -30.38 -18.79 -19.05
N ALA A 585 -30.20 -18.17 -17.89
CA ALA A 585 -30.75 -16.84 -17.58
C ALA A 585 -30.25 -15.75 -18.54
N ILE A 586 -28.93 -15.77 -18.85
CA ILE A 586 -28.37 -14.86 -19.86
C ILE A 586 -29.00 -15.10 -21.23
N GLY A 587 -29.09 -16.37 -21.64
CA GLY A 587 -29.70 -16.75 -22.92
C GLY A 587 -31.12 -16.22 -23.05
N THR A 588 -31.93 -16.47 -22.04
CA THR A 588 -33.35 -16.06 -21.99
C THR A 588 -33.50 -14.54 -22.09
N GLU A 589 -32.68 -13.78 -21.35
CA GLU A 589 -32.79 -12.32 -21.35
C GLU A 589 -32.29 -11.71 -22.68
N VAL A 590 -31.22 -12.26 -23.28
CA VAL A 590 -30.73 -11.85 -24.60
C VAL A 590 -31.81 -12.13 -25.67
N GLU A 591 -32.36 -13.34 -25.69
CA GLU A 591 -33.40 -13.74 -26.66
C GLU A 591 -34.65 -12.86 -26.56
N LYS A 592 -35.13 -12.62 -25.34
CA LYS A 592 -36.27 -11.74 -25.07
C LYS A 592 -36.08 -10.33 -25.65
N ARG A 593 -34.89 -9.75 -25.46
CA ARG A 593 -34.60 -8.39 -25.93
C ARG A 593 -34.37 -8.33 -27.44
N LEU A 594 -33.63 -9.29 -27.98
CA LEU A 594 -33.33 -9.29 -29.41
C LEU A 594 -34.53 -9.72 -30.27
N ALA A 595 -35.43 -10.54 -29.76
CA ALA A 595 -36.71 -10.81 -30.40
C ALA A 595 -37.54 -9.51 -30.61
N ALA A 596 -37.48 -8.60 -29.63
CA ALA A 596 -38.16 -7.29 -29.75
C ALA A 596 -37.50 -6.35 -30.78
N VAL A 597 -36.21 -6.52 -31.08
CA VAL A 597 -35.49 -5.74 -32.11
C VAL A 597 -35.86 -6.18 -33.53
N GLY A 598 -36.20 -7.46 -33.75
CA GLY A 598 -36.73 -8.02 -35.00
C GLY A 598 -35.72 -8.08 -36.16
N LYS A 599 -34.43 -7.84 -35.93
CA LYS A 599 -33.34 -7.91 -36.93
C LYS A 599 -32.05 -8.36 -36.27
N LYS A 600 -31.10 -8.91 -37.04
CA LYS A 600 -29.77 -9.25 -36.54
C LYS A 600 -28.99 -7.98 -36.19
N VAL A 601 -28.28 -8.03 -35.02
CA VAL A 601 -27.54 -6.90 -34.46
C VAL A 601 -26.03 -7.17 -34.46
N GLN A 602 -25.24 -6.11 -34.39
CA GLN A 602 -23.83 -6.21 -34.03
C GLN A 602 -23.74 -6.33 -32.49
N MET A 603 -23.26 -7.47 -32.01
CA MET A 603 -23.13 -7.72 -30.59
C MET A 603 -21.74 -7.26 -30.09
N VAL A 604 -21.70 -6.49 -29.02
CA VAL A 604 -20.48 -6.09 -28.31
C VAL A 604 -20.55 -6.60 -26.87
N VAL A 605 -19.58 -7.43 -26.45
CA VAL A 605 -19.57 -8.03 -25.13
C VAL A 605 -18.34 -7.57 -24.33
N ASN A 606 -18.59 -7.04 -23.13
CA ASN A 606 -17.56 -6.74 -22.14
C ASN A 606 -17.32 -7.96 -21.25
N TYR A 607 -16.09 -8.48 -21.22
CA TYR A 607 -15.67 -9.59 -20.36
C TYR A 607 -14.72 -9.16 -19.23
N ASP A 608 -14.68 -7.88 -18.89
CA ASP A 608 -13.84 -7.44 -17.79
C ASP A 608 -14.25 -8.13 -16.49
N ASN A 609 -13.26 -8.75 -15.80
CA ASN A 609 -13.47 -9.48 -14.56
C ASN A 609 -14.57 -10.57 -14.61
N PHE A 610 -14.84 -11.08 -15.81
CA PHE A 610 -15.79 -12.17 -16.01
C PHE A 610 -15.18 -13.52 -15.60
N TYR A 611 -15.95 -14.32 -14.87
CA TYR A 611 -15.58 -15.68 -14.50
C TYR A 611 -16.59 -16.70 -15.03
N LEU A 612 -16.09 -17.73 -15.68
CA LEU A 612 -16.85 -18.89 -16.12
C LEU A 612 -16.28 -20.15 -15.44
N ALA A 613 -17.11 -20.84 -14.67
CA ALA A 613 -16.70 -22.12 -14.10
C ALA A 613 -16.33 -23.10 -15.21
N PRO A 614 -15.16 -23.78 -15.15
CA PRO A 614 -14.67 -24.65 -16.23
C PRO A 614 -15.68 -25.71 -16.69
N VAL A 615 -16.49 -26.24 -15.77
CA VAL A 615 -17.53 -27.24 -16.04
C VAL A 615 -18.66 -26.70 -16.95
N LEU A 616 -18.86 -25.39 -16.98
CA LEU A 616 -19.93 -24.75 -17.78
C LEU A 616 -19.48 -24.31 -19.18
N THR A 617 -18.22 -24.54 -19.54
CA THR A 617 -17.65 -24.05 -20.80
C THR A 617 -18.46 -24.53 -22.01
N ASP A 618 -18.86 -25.80 -22.06
CA ASP A 618 -19.59 -26.36 -23.20
C ASP A 618 -21.04 -25.85 -23.26
N ALA A 619 -21.70 -25.69 -22.11
CA ALA A 619 -23.03 -25.09 -22.02
C ALA A 619 -23.01 -23.62 -22.50
N TYR A 620 -22.04 -22.85 -22.05
CA TYR A 620 -21.87 -21.46 -22.46
C TYR A 620 -21.55 -21.31 -23.96
N VAL A 621 -20.66 -22.13 -24.49
CA VAL A 621 -20.35 -22.15 -25.93
C VAL A 621 -21.57 -22.50 -26.78
N THR A 622 -22.37 -23.47 -26.32
CA THR A 622 -23.61 -23.86 -27.00
C THR A 622 -24.61 -22.70 -27.02
N LEU A 623 -24.77 -21.99 -25.91
CA LEU A 623 -25.58 -20.78 -25.83
C LEU A 623 -25.09 -19.71 -26.81
N VAL A 624 -23.80 -19.37 -26.79
CA VAL A 624 -23.21 -18.34 -27.65
C VAL A 624 -23.40 -18.68 -29.13
N ARG A 625 -23.24 -19.96 -29.51
CA ARG A 625 -23.46 -20.43 -30.90
C ARG A 625 -24.92 -20.22 -31.31
N ARG A 626 -25.87 -20.66 -30.49
CA ARG A 626 -27.30 -20.53 -30.70
C ARG A 626 -27.70 -19.05 -30.90
N LEU A 627 -27.22 -18.17 -30.05
CA LEU A 627 -27.51 -16.74 -30.15
C LEU A 627 -26.87 -16.11 -31.40
N ALA A 628 -25.64 -16.51 -31.75
CA ALA A 628 -24.95 -16.00 -32.93
C ALA A 628 -25.66 -16.39 -34.23
N GLU A 629 -26.13 -17.61 -34.35
CA GLU A 629 -26.84 -18.09 -35.54
C GLU A 629 -28.16 -17.34 -35.75
N HIS A 630 -28.89 -17.05 -34.69
CA HIS A 630 -30.25 -16.50 -34.80
C HIS A 630 -30.28 -14.97 -34.78
N TYR A 631 -29.45 -14.33 -33.94
CA TYR A 631 -29.62 -12.91 -33.61
C TYR A 631 -28.45 -12.01 -33.99
N TYR A 632 -27.23 -12.54 -34.24
CA TYR A 632 -26.08 -11.70 -34.47
C TYR A 632 -25.72 -11.60 -35.95
N ALA A 633 -25.48 -10.35 -36.41
CA ALA A 633 -24.81 -10.09 -37.68
C ALA A 633 -23.30 -10.19 -37.56
N GLY A 634 -22.77 -9.87 -36.38
CA GLY A 634 -21.38 -10.03 -35.98
C GLY A 634 -21.23 -9.92 -34.46
N VAL A 635 -20.10 -10.40 -33.92
CA VAL A 635 -19.82 -10.35 -32.47
C VAL A 635 -18.42 -9.81 -32.25
N THR A 636 -18.32 -8.78 -31.44
CA THR A 636 -17.06 -8.22 -30.96
C THR A 636 -16.98 -8.37 -29.44
N ARG A 637 -15.82 -8.70 -28.94
CA ARG A 637 -15.56 -8.91 -27.52
C ARG A 637 -14.38 -8.08 -27.08
N TYR A 638 -14.41 -7.55 -25.87
CA TYR A 638 -13.26 -6.90 -25.26
C TYR A 638 -13.09 -7.25 -23.79
N THR A 639 -11.85 -7.21 -23.32
CA THR A 639 -11.48 -7.24 -21.91
C THR A 639 -10.10 -6.62 -21.72
N THR A 640 -9.94 -5.85 -20.66
CA THR A 640 -8.66 -5.22 -20.28
C THR A 640 -7.64 -6.24 -19.75
N SER A 641 -8.11 -7.39 -19.25
CA SER A 641 -7.26 -8.47 -18.74
C SER A 641 -6.58 -9.27 -19.85
N SER A 642 -5.25 -9.18 -19.97
CA SER A 642 -4.44 -9.96 -20.92
C SER A 642 -4.60 -11.47 -20.73
N PHE A 643 -4.71 -11.92 -19.48
CA PHE A 643 -4.91 -13.33 -19.14
C PHE A 643 -6.28 -13.84 -19.61
N MET A 644 -7.34 -13.05 -19.39
CA MET A 644 -8.68 -13.39 -19.85
C MET A 644 -8.78 -13.39 -21.38
N ARG A 645 -8.11 -12.44 -22.06
CA ARG A 645 -8.02 -12.45 -23.53
C ARG A 645 -7.44 -13.75 -24.04
N LEU A 646 -6.31 -14.18 -23.48
CA LEU A 646 -5.66 -15.44 -23.87
C LEU A 646 -6.58 -16.64 -23.62
N LYS A 647 -7.11 -16.77 -22.41
CA LYS A 647 -7.92 -17.92 -21.99
C LYS A 647 -9.25 -18.04 -22.76
N LEU A 648 -10.00 -16.93 -22.86
CA LEU A 648 -11.28 -16.94 -23.61
C LEU A 648 -11.06 -17.05 -25.12
N SER A 649 -10.03 -16.38 -25.66
CA SER A 649 -9.71 -16.47 -27.09
C SER A 649 -9.37 -17.90 -27.48
N GLU A 650 -8.55 -18.60 -26.69
CA GLU A 650 -8.18 -19.99 -26.94
C GLU A 650 -9.41 -20.91 -26.88
N GLN A 651 -10.22 -20.79 -25.82
CA GLN A 651 -11.43 -21.62 -25.64
C GLN A 651 -12.49 -21.40 -26.72
N LEU A 652 -12.70 -20.17 -27.13
CA LEU A 652 -13.67 -19.81 -28.19
C LEU A 652 -13.16 -20.18 -29.59
N SER A 653 -11.86 -19.96 -29.86
CA SER A 653 -11.24 -20.28 -31.16
C SER A 653 -11.20 -21.78 -31.43
N GLN A 654 -10.86 -22.61 -30.44
CA GLN A 654 -10.89 -24.07 -30.55
C GLN A 654 -12.29 -24.61 -30.93
N ARG A 655 -13.35 -23.83 -30.69
CA ARG A 655 -14.74 -24.17 -30.97
C ARG A 655 -15.34 -23.41 -32.15
N GLY A 656 -14.51 -22.72 -32.93
CA GLY A 656 -14.91 -21.98 -34.14
C GLY A 656 -15.71 -20.69 -33.86
N LEU A 657 -15.61 -20.14 -32.66
CA LEU A 657 -16.30 -18.93 -32.24
C LEU A 657 -15.32 -17.78 -32.03
N ALA A 658 -15.43 -16.76 -32.85
CA ALA A 658 -14.74 -15.47 -32.78
C ALA A 658 -13.28 -15.50 -32.30
N PRO A 659 -12.31 -15.39 -33.20
CA PRO A 659 -10.89 -15.57 -32.90
C PRO A 659 -10.26 -14.38 -32.16
N HIS A 660 -10.92 -13.21 -32.03
CA HIS A 660 -10.28 -12.01 -31.49
C HIS A 660 -11.08 -11.36 -30.35
N ILE A 661 -10.37 -11.02 -29.27
CA ILE A 661 -10.89 -10.26 -28.15
C ILE A 661 -10.02 -9.01 -27.99
N TYR A 662 -10.64 -7.84 -28.12
CA TYR A 662 -9.96 -6.55 -28.11
C TYR A 662 -9.55 -6.11 -26.69
N GLU A 663 -8.59 -5.18 -26.59
CA GLU A 663 -8.09 -4.67 -25.32
C GLU A 663 -9.03 -3.64 -24.68
N SER A 664 -9.81 -2.95 -25.50
CA SER A 664 -10.70 -1.90 -25.01
C SER A 664 -12.02 -1.86 -25.78
N ARG A 665 -13.01 -1.23 -25.14
CA ARG A 665 -14.29 -0.92 -25.78
C ARG A 665 -14.10 -0.10 -27.07
N GLN A 666 -13.15 0.86 -27.06
CA GLN A 666 -12.92 1.72 -28.22
C GLN A 666 -12.36 0.94 -29.40
N GLU A 667 -11.43 0.03 -29.18
CA GLU A 667 -10.91 -0.85 -30.24
C GLU A 667 -11.98 -1.78 -30.80
N ALA A 668 -12.79 -2.38 -29.91
CA ALA A 668 -13.91 -3.21 -30.30
C ALA A 668 -14.94 -2.46 -31.15
N MET A 669 -15.17 -1.19 -30.85
CA MET A 669 -16.07 -0.33 -31.64
C MET A 669 -15.47 0.10 -32.96
N ASN A 670 -14.20 0.48 -33.01
CA ASN A 670 -13.51 0.94 -34.23
C ASN A 670 -13.43 -0.15 -35.32
N TRP A 671 -13.51 -1.43 -34.94
CA TRP A 671 -13.54 -2.52 -35.91
C TRP A 671 -14.83 -2.55 -36.75
N HIS A 672 -15.92 -2.04 -36.20
CA HIS A 672 -17.22 -1.96 -36.93
C HIS A 672 -17.33 -0.74 -37.85
N GLU A 673 -16.43 0.24 -37.72
CA GLU A 673 -16.40 1.42 -38.58
C GLU A 673 -15.49 1.23 -39.82
N LYS A 674 -14.73 0.11 -39.87
CA LYS A 674 -13.97 -0.34 -41.04
C LYS A 674 -14.74 -1.41 -41.82
#